data_4481892d906e0248670223dcb2ac07f1
#
_entry.id   4481892d906e0248670223dcb2ac07f1
#
_cell.length_a   1.000
_cell.length_b   1.000
_cell.length_c   1.000
_cell.angle_alpha   90.00
_cell.angle_beta   90.00
_cell.angle_gamma   90.00
#
_symmetry.space_group_name_H-M   'P 1'
#
loop_
_entity.id
_entity.type
_entity.pdbx_description
1 polymer ?
#
loop_
_entity_poly.entity_id
_entity_poly.type
_entity_poly.pdbx_seq_one_letter_code
_entity_poly.pdbx_strand_id
1 'polypeptide(L)'
;MVRRTLLLLAVLLPVGLLHAQGRGATTGAAQSTAPAAQGAPLGDRLATMQRLDGYFPLYWDERTGSLFLEIPRFDTEFLYTTGLAAGLGSNDIGLDRGQEGNGRIVVFDRVGPKVLLVQPNESFRSSSANPAERKSVEDSFAKSVLWGFTVAGESNGHVVVDATNFLLRDVHGAAGALRPGTYRVDPTRSAFYMPRTKAFPKNTEIEVTLTFVNDGAGGRGGGGGPAQGPPPIGQVGAAGGGGGGRGGGLFSGSVASVTPTAEAVTMREHVSLVELPDRNYAPRFDDPRAGYGGLLFVDYSVPIGDPMVQRYIRRHRLEKRDPNGAVSDPVKPIQYWVDSGAPEDVKKALLEGASWWNQAFEAAGFRNAFKVDVLPPDADPMDIRNNMINWVHRSTRGWSSGGTVSDPRTGEIIKATVTLGSLRDRQDYLIFEGLLSPYVRGNERPALIYETALKRIRQLAAHEVGHTLGLGHNYYDSEKGWISVMDYPHPLEALRADGTIDISDAYPQHIGEWDKIAINYGYRQFPPGTDETRGLTKILDDAWAQDLRYLTNQDLDAHPRVDQWSNGVDQADELYRMMKVRRAALDHMGEHSIRAGAPLATIEEPLVPIYMYHRYAVEAAASMVAGQDYIYAMRGDQRTPTKGVAVDDQRKALDALTYSLKPAELTVPKQVLDLIPPRPPGWSMHRELFPRTTGDTFDPLSPATIAADVTIGFVLQLDRSARMVAQHAVNPQMPGLEDVIDRLTASTFDAATANGYEAAVRRAEERVLVDRVMWLAMASPNSQVRAIATMKLSRLAARLKTGVAKTEADGAQHALIAADIKRFLERPAEVEKAILPPAAPPGAPIGDMPYDWLATPPWR
;
A
#
# COMPACT_ATOMS: atom_id res chain seq x y z
N MET A 1 -17.33 -4.94 -58.76
CA MET A 1 -18.48 -5.86 -59.06
C MET A 1 -18.62 -6.79 -57.87
N VAL A 2 -19.58 -6.69 -57.11
CA VAL A 2 -20.88 -7.19 -56.80
C VAL A 2 -21.34 -6.60 -55.45
N ARG A 3 -22.42 -5.87 -55.56
CA ARG A 3 -23.24 -5.37 -54.42
C ARG A 3 -24.03 -6.54 -53.81
N ARG A 4 -24.28 -6.51 -52.51
CA ARG A 4 -25.47 -7.08 -51.86
C ARG A 4 -25.82 -6.27 -50.62
N THR A 5 -26.85 -5.69 -50.68
CA THR A 5 -28.11 -5.20 -50.26
C THR A 5 -28.50 -5.61 -48.83
N LEU A 6 -28.89 -4.58 -48.06
CA LEU A 6 -29.59 -4.66 -46.76
C LEU A 6 -30.95 -5.35 -46.90
N LEU A 7 -31.34 -6.06 -45.85
CA LEU A 7 -32.73 -6.34 -45.54
C LEU A 7 -33.01 -6.01 -44.06
N LEU A 8 -33.82 -4.95 -43.88
CA LEU A 8 -34.54 -4.67 -42.63
C LEU A 8 -35.73 -5.65 -42.52
N LEU A 9 -35.90 -6.25 -41.33
CA LEU A 9 -37.16 -6.89 -40.95
C LEU A 9 -37.70 -6.18 -39.71
N ALA A 10 -38.76 -5.40 -39.88
CA ALA A 10 -39.61 -4.92 -38.83
C ALA A 10 -40.64 -5.98 -38.47
N VAL A 11 -40.78 -6.32 -37.18
CA VAL A 11 -41.86 -7.15 -36.66
C VAL A 11 -42.73 -6.31 -35.74
N LEU A 12 -43.95 -6.13 -36.15
CA LEU A 12 -45.07 -5.50 -35.45
C LEU A 12 -45.61 -6.43 -34.34
N LEU A 13 -45.92 -5.83 -33.22
CA LEU A 13 -46.68 -6.39 -32.10
C LEU A 13 -48.18 -6.48 -32.41
N PRO A 14 -48.93 -7.37 -31.78
CA PRO A 14 -50.33 -7.05 -31.47
C PRO A 14 -50.56 -6.89 -29.95
N VAL A 15 -51.32 -5.85 -29.68
CA VAL A 15 -51.93 -5.50 -28.41
C VAL A 15 -53.03 -6.49 -28.07
N GLY A 16 -52.99 -7.09 -26.90
CA GLY A 16 -54.09 -7.87 -26.33
C GLY A 16 -54.48 -7.30 -24.96
N LEU A 17 -55.64 -6.67 -24.92
CA LEU A 17 -56.35 -6.33 -23.69
C LEU A 17 -56.87 -7.59 -23.01
N LEU A 18 -56.60 -7.75 -21.73
CA LEU A 18 -57.40 -8.57 -20.81
C LEU A 18 -57.60 -7.88 -19.47
N HIS A 19 -58.86 -7.91 -19.09
CA HIS A 19 -59.50 -7.19 -17.99
C HIS A 19 -59.03 -7.66 -16.61
N ALA A 20 -59.05 -6.69 -15.73
CA ALA A 20 -58.83 -6.78 -14.30
C ALA A 20 -59.94 -7.53 -13.54
N GLN A 21 -59.55 -8.22 -12.48
CA GLN A 21 -60.38 -8.34 -11.27
C GLN A 21 -59.47 -8.16 -10.06
N GLY A 22 -59.87 -7.22 -9.21
CA GLY A 22 -59.14 -6.71 -8.09
C GLY A 22 -59.22 -7.61 -6.85
N ARG A 23 -58.17 -7.45 -6.00
CA ARG A 23 -58.28 -7.68 -4.56
C ARG A 23 -57.36 -6.71 -3.85
N GLY A 24 -57.99 -5.93 -2.96
CA GLY A 24 -57.47 -5.47 -1.68
C GLY A 24 -56.23 -4.57 -1.69
N ALA A 25 -56.43 -3.27 -1.83
CA ALA A 25 -55.42 -2.29 -1.44
C ALA A 25 -55.32 -2.21 0.07
N THR A 26 -54.15 -2.53 0.64
CA THR A 26 -53.75 -2.00 1.93
C THR A 26 -53.05 -0.68 1.65
N THR A 27 -53.67 0.39 2.06
CA THR A 27 -53.16 1.75 2.01
C THR A 27 -51.92 1.86 2.89
N GLY A 28 -50.74 1.90 2.29
CA GLY A 28 -49.57 2.48 2.88
C GLY A 28 -49.79 3.96 3.12
N ALA A 29 -49.88 4.35 4.37
CA ALA A 29 -50.04 5.76 4.75
C ALA A 29 -48.83 6.53 4.21
N ALA A 30 -49.10 7.41 3.25
CA ALA A 30 -48.21 8.51 2.95
C ALA A 30 -48.08 9.31 4.24
N GLN A 31 -46.87 9.36 4.79
CA GLN A 31 -46.56 10.32 5.82
C GLN A 31 -46.71 11.70 5.21
N SER A 32 -47.85 12.32 5.49
CA SER A 32 -48.03 13.75 5.28
C SER A 32 -46.97 14.42 6.16
N THR A 33 -45.99 15.04 5.57
CA THR A 33 -45.19 16.05 6.22
C THR A 33 -46.12 17.15 6.65
N ALA A 34 -46.48 17.17 7.94
CA ALA A 34 -47.12 18.34 8.52
C ALA A 34 -46.26 19.56 8.18
N PRO A 35 -46.87 20.72 7.81
CA PRO A 35 -46.11 21.93 7.62
C PRO A 35 -45.38 22.22 8.94
N ALA A 36 -44.06 22.32 8.85
CA ALA A 36 -43.24 22.76 9.98
C ALA A 36 -43.84 24.07 10.48
N ALA A 37 -44.15 24.13 11.77
CA ALA A 37 -44.59 25.36 12.42
C ALA A 37 -43.66 26.48 11.94
N GLN A 38 -44.26 27.59 11.46
CA GLN A 38 -43.54 28.77 11.02
C GLN A 38 -42.73 29.28 12.23
N GLY A 39 -41.47 28.83 12.30
CA GLY A 39 -40.52 29.29 13.29
C GLY A 39 -40.20 30.76 13.04
N ALA A 40 -39.63 31.42 14.05
CA ALA A 40 -39.13 32.79 13.94
C ALA A 40 -38.32 33.01 12.66
N PRO A 41 -38.32 34.21 12.09
CA PRO A 41 -37.49 34.54 10.92
C PRO A 41 -36.05 34.07 11.08
N LEU A 42 -35.39 33.64 10.04
CA LEU A 42 -34.03 33.06 10.12
C LEU A 42 -33.06 33.99 10.90
N GLY A 43 -33.16 35.30 10.66
CA GLY A 43 -32.31 36.30 11.35
C GLY A 43 -32.42 36.23 12.90
N ASP A 44 -33.65 36.10 13.39
CA ASP A 44 -33.89 35.98 14.84
C ASP A 44 -33.36 34.65 15.39
N ARG A 45 -33.43 33.57 14.59
CA ARG A 45 -32.87 32.25 14.98
C ARG A 45 -31.35 32.27 14.98
N LEU A 46 -30.71 32.84 13.96
CA LEU A 46 -29.24 32.96 13.89
C LEU A 46 -28.67 33.78 15.05
N ALA A 47 -29.40 34.80 15.53
CA ALA A 47 -28.98 35.61 16.66
C ALA A 47 -28.87 34.79 17.97
N THR A 48 -29.56 33.64 18.08
CA THR A 48 -29.51 32.76 19.25
C THR A 48 -28.52 31.62 19.12
N MET A 49 -27.88 31.44 17.94
CA MET A 49 -26.92 30.40 17.67
C MET A 49 -25.48 30.85 17.97
N GLN A 50 -24.62 29.89 18.28
CA GLN A 50 -23.19 30.15 18.39
C GLN A 50 -22.63 30.37 16.99
N ARG A 51 -22.12 31.57 16.73
CA ARG A 51 -21.44 31.89 15.47
C ARG A 51 -19.94 31.60 15.57
N LEU A 52 -19.38 30.96 14.53
CA LEU A 52 -17.96 30.74 14.33
C LEU A 52 -17.55 31.48 13.05
N ASP A 53 -16.81 32.60 13.21
CA ASP A 53 -16.38 33.44 12.09
C ASP A 53 -15.16 32.88 11.38
N GLY A 54 -15.16 32.84 10.04
CA GLY A 54 -14.05 32.36 9.25
C GLY A 54 -14.29 32.37 7.75
N TYR A 55 -13.60 31.52 6.99
CA TYR A 55 -13.65 31.45 5.53
C TYR A 55 -15.06 31.20 5.01
N PHE A 56 -15.76 30.21 5.60
CA PHE A 56 -17.19 30.04 5.55
C PHE A 56 -17.67 30.08 7.00
N PRO A 57 -18.41 31.12 7.43
CA PRO A 57 -18.92 31.20 8.79
C PRO A 57 -19.92 30.10 9.08
N LEU A 58 -19.89 29.59 10.31
CA LEU A 58 -20.80 28.55 10.79
C LEU A 58 -21.72 29.12 11.87
N TYR A 59 -22.95 28.57 11.97
CA TYR A 59 -23.86 28.83 13.09
C TYR A 59 -24.29 27.48 13.68
N TRP A 60 -23.97 27.30 14.94
CA TRP A 60 -24.32 26.11 15.71
C TRP A 60 -25.59 26.34 16.55
N ASP A 61 -26.65 25.59 16.24
CA ASP A 61 -27.86 25.54 17.08
C ASP A 61 -27.76 24.36 18.05
N GLU A 62 -27.25 24.59 19.26
CA GLU A 62 -27.08 23.58 20.29
C GLU A 62 -28.40 22.88 20.65
N ARG A 63 -29.52 23.60 20.61
CA ARG A 63 -30.84 23.12 20.96
C ARG A 63 -31.35 22.03 20.00
N THR A 64 -31.03 22.13 18.72
CA THR A 64 -31.44 21.18 17.67
C THR A 64 -30.34 20.24 17.23
N GLY A 65 -29.09 20.52 17.60
CA GLY A 65 -27.93 19.80 17.08
C GLY A 65 -27.68 20.06 15.59
N SER A 66 -28.07 21.23 15.09
CA SER A 66 -27.97 21.57 13.65
C SER A 66 -26.84 22.56 13.39
N LEU A 67 -26.17 22.41 12.25
CA LEU A 67 -25.10 23.30 11.81
C LEU A 67 -25.49 23.98 10.50
N PHE A 68 -25.49 25.31 10.51
CA PHE A 68 -25.76 26.13 9.32
C PHE A 68 -24.47 26.69 8.79
N LEU A 69 -24.38 26.75 7.45
CA LEU A 69 -23.24 27.29 6.72
C LEU A 69 -23.64 28.59 6.05
N GLU A 70 -22.89 29.66 6.30
CA GLU A 70 -23.03 30.93 5.59
C GLU A 70 -22.12 30.91 4.35
N ILE A 71 -22.71 31.20 3.20
CA ILE A 71 -22.03 31.20 1.90
C ILE A 71 -21.95 32.66 1.40
N PRO A 72 -20.79 33.30 1.57
CA PRO A 72 -20.60 34.72 1.24
C PRO A 72 -20.35 34.95 -0.26
N ARG A 73 -20.00 33.91 -1.02
CA ARG A 73 -19.63 34.05 -2.44
C ARG A 73 -20.00 32.79 -3.22
N PHE A 74 -20.40 33.01 -4.45
CA PHE A 74 -20.73 31.98 -5.43
C PHE A 74 -19.70 31.98 -6.57
N ASP A 75 -19.68 30.94 -7.38
CA ASP A 75 -18.80 30.80 -8.54
C ASP A 75 -17.31 31.00 -8.24
N THR A 76 -16.94 30.81 -6.97
CA THR A 76 -15.57 30.95 -6.50
C THR A 76 -15.05 29.57 -6.10
N GLU A 77 -13.97 29.15 -6.73
CA GLU A 77 -13.31 27.87 -6.43
C GLU A 77 -12.73 27.83 -5.04
N PHE A 78 -12.92 26.73 -4.35
CA PHE A 78 -12.26 26.41 -3.09
C PHE A 78 -11.96 24.94 -3.01
N LEU A 79 -11.04 24.56 -2.11
CA LEU A 79 -10.71 23.15 -1.86
C LEU A 79 -11.68 22.56 -0.83
N TYR A 80 -12.27 21.43 -1.18
CA TYR A 80 -13.02 20.56 -0.30
C TYR A 80 -12.23 19.26 -0.09
N THR A 81 -11.88 18.94 1.14
CA THR A 81 -11.23 17.67 1.49
C THR A 81 -11.86 17.05 2.73
N THR A 82 -11.62 15.74 2.91
CA THR A 82 -12.14 14.95 4.02
C THR A 82 -11.00 14.21 4.70
N GLY A 83 -11.21 13.73 5.92
CA GLY A 83 -10.23 12.93 6.63
C GLY A 83 -10.84 12.15 7.77
N LEU A 84 -10.03 11.34 8.45
CA LEU A 84 -10.39 10.58 9.64
C LEU A 84 -9.66 11.12 10.86
N ALA A 85 -10.34 11.88 11.70
CA ALA A 85 -9.79 12.37 12.96
C ALA A 85 -9.65 11.27 14.02
N ALA A 86 -10.52 10.24 13.96
CA ALA A 86 -10.39 9.01 14.74
C ALA A 86 -10.75 7.82 13.83
N GLY A 87 -9.86 6.86 13.74
CA GLY A 87 -9.97 5.70 12.86
C GLY A 87 -10.39 4.42 13.57
N LEU A 88 -10.22 3.30 12.86
CA LEU A 88 -10.63 1.96 13.31
C LEU A 88 -9.53 1.18 14.02
N GLY A 89 -8.25 1.46 13.74
CA GLY A 89 -7.13 0.75 14.35
C GLY A 89 -6.80 -0.60 13.72
N SER A 90 -7.15 -0.81 12.45
CA SER A 90 -6.79 -2.01 11.68
C SER A 90 -6.14 -1.63 10.36
N ASN A 91 -4.92 -2.12 10.11
CA ASN A 91 -4.27 -1.92 8.81
C ASN A 91 -5.02 -2.60 7.66
N ASP A 92 -5.57 -3.80 7.89
CA ASP A 92 -6.23 -4.60 6.85
C ASP A 92 -7.52 -3.94 6.33
N ILE A 93 -8.11 -3.04 7.11
CA ILE A 93 -9.27 -2.25 6.72
C ILE A 93 -8.86 -0.87 6.19
N GLY A 94 -7.73 -0.33 6.66
CA GLY A 94 -7.13 0.88 6.10
C GLY A 94 -7.79 2.19 6.52
N LEU A 95 -8.47 2.23 7.66
CA LEU A 95 -9.11 3.42 8.22
C LEU A 95 -8.32 3.93 9.43
N ASP A 96 -7.21 4.61 9.14
CA ASP A 96 -6.30 5.11 10.17
C ASP A 96 -6.68 6.51 10.68
N ARG A 97 -6.38 6.77 11.94
CA ARG A 97 -6.39 8.11 12.49
C ARG A 97 -5.42 9.02 11.74
N GLY A 98 -5.88 10.19 11.34
CA GLY A 98 -5.09 11.16 10.58
C GLY A 98 -5.04 10.90 9.08
N GLN A 99 -5.77 9.90 8.57
CA GLN A 99 -5.87 9.65 7.14
C GLN A 99 -6.59 10.82 6.45
N GLU A 100 -6.00 11.33 5.37
CA GLU A 100 -6.58 12.37 4.53
C GLU A 100 -7.25 11.74 3.30
N GLY A 101 -8.34 12.34 2.88
CA GLY A 101 -9.00 12.03 1.60
C GLY A 101 -8.46 12.89 0.47
N ASN A 102 -8.89 12.58 -0.75
CA ASN A 102 -8.52 13.35 -1.92
C ASN A 102 -9.15 14.75 -1.89
N GLY A 103 -8.33 15.77 -2.08
CA GLY A 103 -8.79 17.13 -2.27
C GLY A 103 -9.55 17.30 -3.60
N ARG A 104 -10.63 18.07 -3.56
CA ARG A 104 -11.47 18.40 -4.73
C ARG A 104 -11.63 19.89 -4.82
N ILE A 105 -11.45 20.47 -6.01
CA ILE A 105 -11.90 21.84 -6.26
C ILE A 105 -13.41 21.80 -6.43
N VAL A 106 -14.10 22.70 -5.75
CA VAL A 106 -15.54 22.83 -5.81
C VAL A 106 -15.94 24.30 -5.84
N VAL A 107 -17.16 24.57 -6.31
CA VAL A 107 -17.82 25.88 -6.27
C VAL A 107 -19.21 25.74 -5.67
N PHE A 108 -19.70 26.80 -5.02
CA PHE A 108 -21.10 26.95 -4.74
C PHE A 108 -21.78 27.65 -5.93
N ASP A 109 -22.79 27.02 -6.50
CA ASP A 109 -23.61 27.54 -7.59
C ASP A 109 -25.04 27.73 -7.08
N ARG A 110 -25.58 28.95 -7.19
CA ARG A 110 -26.95 29.27 -6.74
C ARG A 110 -27.96 29.19 -7.90
N VAL A 111 -28.89 28.27 -7.76
CA VAL A 111 -29.99 28.10 -8.73
C VAL A 111 -31.34 28.30 -8.03
N GLY A 112 -31.81 29.52 -8.05
CA GLY A 112 -33.06 29.90 -7.37
C GLY A 112 -33.02 29.64 -5.86
N PRO A 113 -33.89 28.76 -5.32
CA PRO A 113 -33.91 28.43 -3.90
C PRO A 113 -32.90 27.37 -3.50
N LYS A 114 -32.05 26.90 -4.41
CA LYS A 114 -31.04 25.88 -4.17
C LYS A 114 -29.63 26.46 -4.27
N VAL A 115 -28.73 25.87 -3.49
CA VAL A 115 -27.28 26.01 -3.68
C VAL A 115 -26.70 24.64 -3.95
N LEU A 116 -25.99 24.50 -5.06
CA LEU A 116 -25.33 23.27 -5.49
C LEU A 116 -23.84 23.34 -5.14
N LEU A 117 -23.31 22.27 -4.57
CA LEU A 117 -21.86 22.08 -4.44
C LEU A 117 -21.38 21.33 -5.67
N VAL A 118 -20.72 22.02 -6.55
CA VAL A 118 -20.34 21.55 -7.88
C VAL A 118 -18.82 21.35 -7.95
N GLN A 119 -18.41 20.18 -8.42
CA GLN A 119 -17.02 19.87 -8.74
C GLN A 119 -16.81 20.02 -10.25
N PRO A 120 -16.00 21.00 -10.72
CA PRO A 120 -15.57 21.11 -12.12
C PRO A 120 -14.73 19.90 -12.54
N ASN A 121 -14.64 19.67 -13.83
CA ASN A 121 -13.79 18.60 -14.37
C ASN A 121 -12.40 19.15 -14.69
N GLU A 122 -11.47 18.96 -13.75
CA GLU A 122 -10.10 19.45 -13.88
C GLU A 122 -9.20 18.52 -14.71
N SER A 123 -9.68 17.33 -15.09
CA SER A 123 -8.91 16.39 -15.92
C SER A 123 -8.87 16.79 -17.40
N PHE A 124 -9.86 17.58 -17.85
CA PHE A 124 -9.98 18.04 -19.22
C PHE A 124 -10.16 19.55 -19.22
N ARG A 125 -9.20 20.26 -19.81
CA ARG A 125 -9.09 21.71 -19.70
C ARG A 125 -8.82 22.36 -21.04
N SER A 126 -8.95 23.67 -21.07
CA SER A 126 -8.36 24.53 -22.09
C SER A 126 -7.65 25.68 -21.40
N SER A 127 -6.34 25.83 -21.64
CA SER A 127 -5.56 26.99 -21.21
C SER A 127 -5.65 28.19 -22.18
N SER A 128 -6.53 28.12 -23.20
CA SER A 128 -6.75 29.18 -24.18
C SER A 128 -7.16 30.50 -23.52
N ALA A 129 -6.65 31.59 -24.04
CA ALA A 129 -7.14 32.94 -23.66
C ALA A 129 -8.57 33.16 -24.13
N ASN A 130 -9.06 32.43 -25.14
CA ASN A 130 -10.42 32.57 -25.69
C ASN A 130 -11.47 31.92 -24.74
N PRO A 131 -12.40 32.73 -24.15
CA PRO A 131 -13.41 32.18 -23.25
C PRO A 131 -14.38 31.22 -23.92
N ALA A 132 -14.67 31.36 -25.20
CA ALA A 132 -15.57 30.47 -25.93
C ALA A 132 -14.94 29.06 -26.11
N GLU A 133 -13.65 29.01 -26.35
CA GLU A 133 -12.90 27.74 -26.41
C GLU A 133 -12.88 27.03 -25.07
N ARG A 134 -12.59 27.74 -23.97
CA ARG A 134 -12.67 27.19 -22.62
C ARG A 134 -14.06 26.65 -22.33
N LYS A 135 -15.08 27.43 -22.63
CA LYS A 135 -16.50 27.06 -22.44
C LYS A 135 -16.88 25.81 -23.25
N SER A 136 -16.37 25.69 -24.48
CA SER A 136 -16.59 24.50 -25.31
C SER A 136 -16.05 23.22 -24.68
N VAL A 137 -14.87 23.30 -24.05
CA VAL A 137 -14.26 22.15 -23.33
C VAL A 137 -15.08 21.84 -22.08
N GLU A 138 -15.44 22.86 -21.27
CA GLU A 138 -16.29 22.66 -20.08
C GLU A 138 -17.61 21.98 -20.42
N ASP A 139 -18.28 22.38 -21.52
CA ASP A 139 -19.57 21.83 -21.94
C ASP A 139 -19.41 20.41 -22.53
N SER A 140 -18.21 20.02 -22.94
CA SER A 140 -17.91 18.70 -23.50
C SER A 140 -17.69 17.64 -22.43
N PHE A 141 -17.32 18.02 -21.21
CA PHE A 141 -16.96 17.11 -20.11
C PHE A 141 -17.83 17.37 -18.88
N ALA A 142 -18.49 16.30 -18.42
CA ALA A 142 -19.44 16.42 -17.31
C ALA A 142 -18.74 16.89 -16.03
N LYS A 143 -19.39 17.81 -15.31
CA LYS A 143 -19.13 18.19 -13.93
C LYS A 143 -19.95 17.33 -12.98
N SER A 144 -19.57 17.29 -11.69
CA SER A 144 -20.30 16.54 -10.65
C SER A 144 -20.96 17.49 -9.66
N VAL A 145 -22.26 17.30 -9.40
CA VAL A 145 -22.95 17.96 -8.29
C VAL A 145 -22.86 17.04 -7.07
N LEU A 146 -22.02 17.41 -6.10
CA LEU A 146 -21.74 16.58 -4.91
C LEU A 146 -22.86 16.66 -3.88
N TRP A 147 -23.54 17.81 -3.81
CA TRP A 147 -24.66 18.05 -2.90
C TRP A 147 -25.55 19.20 -3.39
N GLY A 148 -26.80 19.17 -2.92
CA GLY A 148 -27.75 20.26 -3.14
C GLY A 148 -28.35 20.71 -1.81
N PHE A 149 -28.12 21.98 -1.47
CA PHE A 149 -28.69 22.61 -0.27
C PHE A 149 -29.97 23.37 -0.65
N THR A 150 -30.90 23.42 0.30
CA THR A 150 -31.99 24.37 0.25
C THR A 150 -31.60 25.62 1.01
N VAL A 151 -31.84 26.79 0.43
CA VAL A 151 -31.59 28.06 1.10
C VAL A 151 -32.51 28.17 2.32
N ALA A 152 -31.91 28.27 3.51
CA ALA A 152 -32.63 28.48 4.76
C ALA A 152 -33.05 29.95 4.93
N GLY A 153 -32.25 30.88 4.38
CA GLY A 153 -32.51 32.31 4.35
C GLY A 153 -31.25 33.11 4.00
N GLU A 154 -31.32 34.41 4.22
CA GLU A 154 -30.19 35.31 3.96
C GLU A 154 -29.82 36.08 5.24
N SER A 155 -28.54 36.33 5.45
CA SER A 155 -28.01 37.11 6.56
C SER A 155 -26.85 37.98 6.03
N ASN A 156 -26.90 39.29 6.29
CA ASN A 156 -25.85 40.23 5.87
C ASN A 156 -25.54 40.22 4.34
N GLY A 157 -26.56 39.90 3.51
CA GLY A 157 -26.38 39.74 2.06
C GLY A 157 -25.75 38.41 1.63
N HIS A 158 -25.49 37.49 2.56
CA HIS A 158 -25.00 36.15 2.26
C HIS A 158 -26.14 35.12 2.38
N VAL A 159 -26.01 34.04 1.65
CA VAL A 159 -26.95 32.93 1.71
C VAL A 159 -26.57 32.00 2.86
N VAL A 160 -27.55 31.57 3.65
CA VAL A 160 -27.37 30.59 4.72
C VAL A 160 -28.12 29.33 4.35
N VAL A 161 -27.45 28.19 4.49
CA VAL A 161 -27.99 26.85 4.22
C VAL A 161 -27.89 25.97 5.46
N ASP A 162 -28.83 25.03 5.61
CA ASP A 162 -28.69 23.96 6.60
C ASP A 162 -27.71 22.90 6.05
N ALA A 163 -26.54 22.81 6.68
CA ALA A 163 -25.47 21.87 6.30
C ALA A 163 -25.52 20.55 7.10
N THR A 164 -26.47 20.39 8.03
CA THR A 164 -26.50 19.26 8.94
C THR A 164 -26.46 17.92 8.23
N ASN A 165 -27.37 17.68 7.29
CA ASN A 165 -27.43 16.41 6.55
C ASN A 165 -26.28 16.22 5.55
N PHE A 166 -25.65 17.30 5.08
CA PHE A 166 -24.46 17.24 4.23
C PHE A 166 -23.26 16.74 5.00
N LEU A 167 -23.16 17.09 6.27
CA LEU A 167 -22.00 16.81 7.11
C LEU A 167 -22.17 15.50 7.93
N LEU A 168 -23.40 15.24 8.45
CA LEU A 168 -23.68 14.01 9.22
C LEU A 168 -23.94 12.81 8.29
N ARG A 169 -23.02 12.57 7.36
CA ARG A 169 -22.99 11.42 6.46
C ARG A 169 -21.55 10.93 6.28
N ASP A 170 -21.38 9.74 5.77
CA ASP A 170 -20.06 9.20 5.38
C ASP A 170 -19.51 9.98 4.17
N VAL A 171 -18.76 11.04 4.44
CA VAL A 171 -18.14 11.88 3.41
C VAL A 171 -16.75 11.37 3.01
N HIS A 172 -16.13 10.57 3.88
CA HIS A 172 -14.82 9.97 3.63
C HIS A 172 -14.90 8.63 2.90
N GLY A 173 -16.06 7.96 2.94
CA GLY A 173 -16.26 6.66 2.31
C GLY A 173 -15.86 5.48 3.20
N ALA A 174 -15.85 5.67 4.52
CA ALA A 174 -15.41 4.69 5.49
C ALA A 174 -16.26 3.41 5.49
N ALA A 175 -17.58 3.52 5.26
CA ALA A 175 -18.49 2.38 5.21
C ALA A 175 -18.07 1.32 4.19
N GLY A 176 -17.53 1.76 3.05
CA GLY A 176 -17.05 0.86 1.98
C GLY A 176 -15.85 0.00 2.35
N ALA A 177 -15.07 0.42 3.35
CA ALA A 177 -13.91 -0.32 3.84
C ALA A 177 -14.25 -1.30 4.97
N LEU A 178 -15.35 -1.07 5.70
CA LEU A 178 -15.75 -1.91 6.83
C LEU A 178 -16.19 -3.30 6.37
N ARG A 179 -15.54 -4.35 6.89
CA ARG A 179 -15.81 -5.76 6.53
C ARG A 179 -15.56 -6.73 7.71
N PRO A 180 -16.24 -7.90 7.73
CA PRO A 180 -17.29 -8.36 6.80
C PRO A 180 -18.62 -7.63 7.04
N GLY A 181 -19.47 -7.58 6.02
CA GLY A 181 -20.81 -7.01 6.05
C GLY A 181 -20.97 -5.72 5.26
N THR A 182 -22.14 -5.13 5.33
CA THR A 182 -22.47 -3.84 4.71
C THR A 182 -22.84 -2.84 5.79
N TYR A 183 -22.10 -1.74 5.83
CA TYR A 183 -22.27 -0.73 6.86
C TYR A 183 -22.90 0.54 6.28
N ARG A 184 -23.71 1.21 7.11
CA ARG A 184 -24.26 2.53 6.82
C ARG A 184 -24.25 3.42 8.05
N VAL A 185 -24.22 4.72 7.86
CA VAL A 185 -24.34 5.67 8.98
C VAL A 185 -25.72 5.60 9.63
N ASP A 186 -25.74 5.57 10.95
CA ASP A 186 -26.94 5.74 11.75
C ASP A 186 -27.04 7.19 12.26
N PRO A 187 -27.98 7.99 11.72
CA PRO A 187 -28.11 9.39 12.12
C PRO A 187 -28.47 9.58 13.60
N THR A 188 -29.14 8.59 14.22
CA THR A 188 -29.57 8.69 15.63
C THR A 188 -28.41 8.55 16.61
N ARG A 189 -27.28 7.98 16.16
CA ARG A 189 -26.04 7.77 16.91
C ARG A 189 -24.87 8.57 16.38
N SER A 190 -25.14 9.60 15.57
CA SER A 190 -24.14 10.46 14.94
C SER A 190 -24.37 11.91 15.34
N ALA A 191 -23.29 12.69 15.52
CA ALA A 191 -23.37 14.06 15.99
C ALA A 191 -22.14 14.88 15.58
N PHE A 192 -22.26 16.22 15.61
CA PHE A 192 -21.11 17.11 15.47
C PHE A 192 -20.15 16.99 16.64
N TYR A 193 -18.86 17.05 16.37
CA TYR A 193 -17.82 17.12 17.37
C TYR A 193 -17.32 18.57 17.50
N MET A 194 -18.05 19.38 18.26
CA MET A 194 -17.84 20.83 18.39
C MET A 194 -16.44 21.24 18.90
N PRO A 195 -15.76 20.45 19.80
CA PRO A 195 -14.41 20.84 20.25
C PRO A 195 -13.39 21.03 19.14
N ARG A 196 -13.59 20.40 17.98
CA ARG A 196 -12.71 20.51 16.80
C ARG A 196 -13.38 21.15 15.59
N THR A 197 -14.64 21.56 15.69
CA THR A 197 -15.33 22.35 14.67
C THR A 197 -14.96 23.83 14.83
N LYS A 198 -14.25 24.38 13.87
CA LYS A 198 -13.67 25.75 13.94
C LYS A 198 -13.69 26.41 12.57
N ALA A 199 -13.79 27.71 12.53
CA ALA A 199 -13.63 28.49 11.32
C ALA A 199 -12.46 29.47 11.48
N PHE A 200 -11.64 29.58 10.43
CA PHE A 200 -10.47 30.43 10.34
C PHE A 200 -10.55 31.31 9.10
N PRO A 201 -9.75 32.38 9.00
CA PRO A 201 -9.86 33.30 7.85
C PRO A 201 -9.72 32.66 6.46
N LYS A 202 -8.99 31.55 6.36
CA LYS A 202 -8.68 30.85 5.11
C LYS A 202 -9.20 29.42 5.02
N ASN A 203 -9.77 28.90 6.11
CA ASN A 203 -10.30 27.54 6.14
C ASN A 203 -11.40 27.41 7.19
N THR A 204 -12.32 26.47 6.94
CA THR A 204 -13.37 26.07 7.88
C THR A 204 -13.25 24.58 8.09
N GLU A 205 -13.06 24.14 9.34
CA GLU A 205 -12.79 22.79 9.77
C GLU A 205 -13.98 22.24 10.55
N ILE A 206 -14.54 21.14 10.16
CA ILE A 206 -15.75 20.55 10.75
C ILE A 206 -15.46 19.09 11.06
N GLU A 207 -15.73 18.69 12.30
CA GLU A 207 -15.55 17.30 12.73
C GLU A 207 -16.88 16.71 13.20
N VAL A 208 -17.14 15.46 12.77
CA VAL A 208 -18.36 14.73 13.10
C VAL A 208 -18.03 13.36 13.66
N THR A 209 -18.78 12.93 14.67
CA THR A 209 -18.78 11.56 15.18
C THR A 209 -19.86 10.78 14.43
N LEU A 210 -19.48 9.77 13.68
CA LEU A 210 -20.38 8.92 12.91
C LEU A 210 -20.37 7.50 13.47
N THR A 211 -21.56 6.94 13.65
CA THR A 211 -21.72 5.52 14.00
C THR A 211 -22.25 4.76 12.80
N PHE A 212 -21.51 3.73 12.41
CA PHE A 212 -21.84 2.85 11.28
C PHE A 212 -22.48 1.57 11.82
N VAL A 213 -23.63 1.21 11.27
CA VAL A 213 -24.35 -0.01 11.65
C VAL A 213 -24.30 -1.02 10.52
N ASN A 214 -24.16 -2.30 10.88
CA ASN A 214 -24.12 -3.40 9.93
C ASN A 214 -25.54 -3.83 9.54
N ASP A 215 -25.93 -3.62 8.29
CA ASP A 215 -27.24 -4.04 7.75
C ASP A 215 -27.35 -5.56 7.53
N GLY A 216 -26.24 -6.28 7.52
CA GLY A 216 -26.21 -7.74 7.30
C GLY A 216 -26.55 -8.57 8.55
N ALA A 217 -26.68 -7.97 9.72
CA ALA A 217 -27.02 -8.66 10.96
C ALA A 217 -28.53 -8.99 11.10
N GLY A 218 -29.37 -8.45 10.21
CA GLY A 218 -30.84 -8.61 10.24
C GLY A 218 -31.42 -9.85 9.56
N GLY A 219 -30.60 -10.76 9.07
CA GLY A 219 -31.04 -11.89 8.23
C GLY A 219 -30.97 -13.29 8.85
N ARG A 220 -31.15 -13.47 10.17
CA ARG A 220 -31.48 -14.77 10.74
C ARG A 220 -32.51 -14.58 11.86
N GLY A 221 -33.73 -14.92 11.50
CA GLY A 221 -34.88 -14.81 12.36
C GLY A 221 -34.86 -15.77 13.56
N GLY A 222 -35.52 -15.32 14.59
CA GLY A 222 -36.23 -16.17 15.55
C GLY A 222 -35.53 -16.35 16.89
N GLY A 223 -36.11 -15.74 17.90
CA GLY A 223 -35.97 -16.12 19.29
C GLY A 223 -35.60 -14.98 20.25
N GLY A 224 -36.60 -14.18 20.62
CA GLY A 224 -36.46 -13.20 21.68
C GLY A 224 -36.17 -13.88 23.02
N GLY A 225 -35.01 -13.57 23.60
CA GLY A 225 -34.70 -13.67 24.99
C GLY A 225 -34.23 -12.30 25.50
N PRO A 226 -34.50 -11.93 26.77
CA PRO A 226 -34.15 -10.62 27.27
C PRO A 226 -32.62 -10.40 27.23
N ALA A 227 -32.23 -9.19 26.89
CA ALA A 227 -30.87 -8.73 26.84
C ALA A 227 -30.10 -9.06 28.11
N GLN A 228 -29.13 -9.95 28.04
CA GLN A 228 -28.13 -10.13 29.08
C GLN A 228 -27.13 -8.98 29.00
N GLY A 229 -26.89 -8.39 30.21
CA GLY A 229 -25.90 -7.30 30.34
C GLY A 229 -24.50 -7.68 29.85
N PRO A 230 -23.60 -6.69 29.76
CA PRO A 230 -22.27 -6.91 29.20
C PRO A 230 -21.53 -8.02 29.98
N PRO A 231 -20.79 -8.92 29.29
CA PRO A 231 -20.03 -9.96 29.93
C PRO A 231 -18.93 -9.38 30.84
N PRO A 232 -18.63 -10.02 31.96
CA PRO A 232 -17.56 -9.56 32.83
C PRO A 232 -16.21 -9.57 32.14
N ILE A 233 -15.43 -8.53 32.39
CA ILE A 233 -14.06 -8.38 31.93
C ILE A 233 -13.25 -9.64 32.30
N GLY A 234 -12.87 -10.46 31.32
CA GLY A 234 -12.02 -11.64 31.50
C GLY A 234 -12.48 -12.93 30.82
N GLN A 235 -13.65 -12.97 30.20
CA GLN A 235 -14.05 -14.12 29.39
C GLN A 235 -14.05 -13.78 27.89
N VAL A 236 -13.02 -14.18 27.18
CA VAL A 236 -13.03 -14.27 25.72
C VAL A 236 -13.92 -15.43 25.35
N GLY A 237 -15.15 -15.13 24.94
CA GLY A 237 -16.17 -16.09 24.61
C GLY A 237 -15.76 -17.03 23.50
N ALA A 238 -15.85 -18.34 23.76
CA ALA A 238 -15.83 -19.37 22.73
C ALA A 238 -17.07 -19.22 21.85
N ALA A 239 -16.93 -18.68 20.66
CA ALA A 239 -17.98 -18.65 19.64
C ALA A 239 -18.17 -20.05 19.10
N GLY A 240 -19.36 -20.60 19.28
CA GLY A 240 -19.79 -21.90 18.80
C GLY A 240 -19.81 -22.01 17.28
N GLY A 241 -19.50 -23.19 16.83
CA GLY A 241 -19.20 -23.71 15.52
C GLY A 241 -20.01 -23.24 14.31
N GLY A 242 -19.25 -23.05 13.25
CA GLY A 242 -19.70 -22.92 11.86
C GLY A 242 -18.49 -22.76 10.95
N GLY A 243 -18.10 -23.83 10.36
CA GLY A 243 -17.08 -24.13 9.37
C GLY A 243 -16.14 -23.07 8.82
N GLY A 244 -14.83 -23.31 8.93
CA GLY A 244 -13.80 -22.80 8.04
C GLY A 244 -13.17 -21.47 8.44
N GLY A 245 -12.11 -21.49 9.23
CA GLY A 245 -11.28 -20.33 9.50
C GLY A 245 -10.75 -20.28 10.94
N ARG A 246 -9.82 -21.16 11.27
CA ARG A 246 -9.03 -21.06 12.50
C ARG A 246 -8.08 -19.86 12.38
N GLY A 247 -8.47 -18.72 12.90
CA GLY A 247 -7.61 -17.54 12.91
C GLY A 247 -8.27 -16.26 13.36
N GLY A 248 -9.29 -16.29 14.26
CA GLY A 248 -9.94 -15.09 14.79
C GLY A 248 -9.38 -14.61 16.12
N GLY A 249 -8.06 -14.40 16.24
CA GLY A 249 -7.46 -13.78 17.43
C GLY A 249 -7.37 -12.27 17.31
N LEU A 250 -6.86 -11.62 18.37
CA LEU A 250 -6.59 -10.17 18.44
C LEU A 250 -5.84 -9.57 17.25
N PHE A 251 -5.21 -10.39 16.43
CA PHE A 251 -4.46 -10.01 15.23
C PHE A 251 -5.19 -10.31 13.92
N SER A 252 -6.51 -10.48 13.92
CA SER A 252 -7.28 -10.55 12.68
C SER A 252 -7.70 -9.14 12.25
N GLY A 253 -7.66 -8.85 10.95
CA GLY A 253 -7.99 -7.54 10.39
C GLY A 253 -9.47 -7.24 10.25
N SER A 254 -10.37 -7.98 10.93
CA SER A 254 -11.81 -7.77 10.85
C SER A 254 -12.29 -6.66 11.80
N VAL A 255 -13.43 -6.04 11.50
CA VAL A 255 -14.09 -5.08 12.39
C VAL A 255 -14.28 -5.67 13.80
N ALA A 256 -14.71 -6.93 13.89
CA ALA A 256 -14.96 -7.61 15.17
C ALA A 256 -13.70 -7.78 16.04
N SER A 257 -12.51 -7.72 15.48
CA SER A 257 -11.26 -7.82 16.24
C SER A 257 -10.77 -6.50 16.83
N VAL A 258 -11.34 -5.38 16.39
CA VAL A 258 -10.86 -4.02 16.74
C VAL A 258 -11.96 -3.13 17.32
N THR A 259 -13.20 -3.60 17.37
CA THR A 259 -14.31 -2.85 17.95
C THR A 259 -14.98 -3.66 19.07
N PRO A 260 -15.47 -2.98 20.12
CA PRO A 260 -16.20 -3.66 21.19
C PRO A 260 -17.48 -4.35 20.70
N THR A 261 -18.14 -3.76 19.68
CA THR A 261 -19.39 -4.23 19.08
C THR A 261 -19.32 -4.05 17.58
N ALA A 262 -19.18 -5.14 16.84
CA ALA A 262 -18.98 -5.09 15.39
C ALA A 262 -20.19 -4.52 14.62
N GLU A 263 -21.38 -4.58 15.23
CA GLU A 263 -22.62 -4.06 14.66
C GLU A 263 -22.76 -2.55 14.79
N ALA A 264 -21.86 -1.88 15.54
CA ALA A 264 -21.91 -0.45 15.80
C ALA A 264 -20.49 0.14 15.90
N VAL A 265 -19.94 0.53 14.78
CA VAL A 265 -18.61 1.11 14.66
C VAL A 265 -18.69 2.62 14.69
N THR A 266 -17.97 3.25 15.63
CA THR A 266 -17.97 4.71 15.75
C THR A 266 -16.59 5.27 15.43
N MET A 267 -16.53 6.22 14.47
CA MET A 267 -15.33 6.94 14.05
C MET A 267 -15.59 8.44 14.00
N ARG A 268 -14.57 9.24 13.82
CA ARG A 268 -14.71 10.68 13.57
C ARG A 268 -14.18 11.02 12.21
N GLU A 269 -15.07 11.61 11.40
CA GLU A 269 -14.71 12.18 10.12
C GLU A 269 -14.49 13.68 10.22
N HIS A 270 -13.61 14.18 9.38
CA HIS A 270 -13.23 15.59 9.29
C HIS A 270 -13.49 16.11 7.90
N VAL A 271 -13.96 17.35 7.82
CA VAL A 271 -14.20 18.09 6.57
C VAL A 271 -13.47 19.42 6.63
N SER A 272 -12.70 19.72 5.60
CA SER A 272 -12.05 21.02 5.43
C SER A 272 -12.60 21.73 4.19
N LEU A 273 -13.00 22.98 4.33
CA LEU A 273 -13.33 23.91 3.27
C LEU A 273 -12.26 24.99 3.27
N VAL A 274 -11.45 25.08 2.22
CA VAL A 274 -10.18 25.83 2.24
C VAL A 274 -10.09 26.80 1.07
N GLU A 275 -9.64 28.01 1.34
CA GLU A 275 -9.25 28.98 0.31
C GLU A 275 -8.09 28.39 -0.51
N LEU A 276 -8.26 28.37 -1.84
CA LEU A 276 -7.20 27.90 -2.73
C LEU A 276 -5.99 28.85 -2.67
N PRO A 277 -4.75 28.30 -2.87
CA PRO A 277 -3.56 29.15 -3.04
C PRO A 277 -3.74 30.18 -4.17
N ASP A 278 -3.01 31.27 -4.07
CA ASP A 278 -2.95 32.26 -5.15
C ASP A 278 -2.39 31.66 -6.45
N ARG A 279 -2.63 32.33 -7.57
CA ARG A 279 -2.22 31.86 -8.90
C ARG A 279 -0.75 32.15 -9.26
N ASN A 280 0.09 32.56 -8.29
CA ASN A 280 1.49 32.88 -8.55
C ASN A 280 2.41 31.65 -8.52
N TYR A 281 1.89 30.49 -8.10
CA TYR A 281 2.66 29.23 -8.13
C TYR A 281 2.96 28.85 -9.58
N ALA A 282 4.25 28.59 -9.86
CA ALA A 282 4.72 28.12 -11.16
C ALA A 282 4.78 26.58 -11.16
N PRO A 283 3.89 25.88 -11.86
CA PRO A 283 3.98 24.44 -12.02
C PRO A 283 5.31 24.05 -12.68
N ARG A 284 5.81 22.88 -12.35
CA ARG A 284 7.00 22.30 -12.99
C ARG A 284 6.62 21.06 -13.77
N PHE A 285 7.10 20.97 -15.00
CA PHE A 285 6.87 19.80 -15.83
C PHE A 285 7.53 18.56 -15.23
N ASP A 286 6.88 17.42 -15.40
CA ASP A 286 7.40 16.13 -15.03
C ASP A 286 8.41 15.62 -16.08
N ASP A 287 9.50 15.04 -15.59
CA ASP A 287 10.43 14.24 -16.38
C ASP A 287 10.45 12.82 -15.79
N PRO A 288 10.24 11.77 -16.58
CA PRO A 288 10.13 10.40 -16.06
C PRO A 288 11.40 9.94 -15.31
N ARG A 289 12.54 10.62 -15.50
CA ARG A 289 13.81 10.32 -14.83
C ARG A 289 13.95 11.02 -13.47
N ALA A 290 13.01 11.90 -13.11
CA ALA A 290 13.14 12.77 -11.94
C ALA A 290 12.56 12.17 -10.65
N GLY A 291 11.72 11.13 -10.74
CA GLY A 291 11.20 10.40 -9.59
C GLY A 291 10.04 11.08 -8.85
N TYR A 292 9.29 11.93 -9.51
CA TYR A 292 8.14 12.62 -8.90
C TYR A 292 6.81 11.96 -9.21
N GLY A 293 5.89 12.01 -8.23
CA GLY A 293 4.47 11.77 -8.47
C GLY A 293 3.84 12.94 -9.22
N GLY A 294 3.11 12.62 -10.31
CA GLY A 294 2.60 13.61 -11.24
C GLY A 294 1.14 14.01 -11.03
N LEU A 295 0.80 15.22 -11.46
CA LEU A 295 -0.52 15.65 -11.85
C LEU A 295 -0.65 15.50 -13.38
N LEU A 296 -1.72 14.84 -13.84
CA LEU A 296 -1.97 14.60 -15.26
C LEU A 296 -3.32 15.20 -15.64
N PHE A 297 -3.34 15.94 -16.75
CA PHE A 297 -4.58 16.47 -17.35
C PHE A 297 -4.43 16.59 -18.87
N VAL A 298 -5.54 16.72 -19.57
CA VAL A 298 -5.60 16.93 -21.01
C VAL A 298 -5.92 18.39 -21.32
N ASP A 299 -5.03 19.08 -22.05
CA ASP A 299 -5.24 20.45 -22.50
C ASP A 299 -5.63 20.48 -23.98
N TYR A 300 -6.85 20.92 -24.26
CA TYR A 300 -7.41 20.97 -25.61
C TYR A 300 -6.95 22.20 -26.40
N SER A 301 -6.22 23.14 -25.78
CA SER A 301 -5.75 24.36 -26.43
C SER A 301 -4.32 24.29 -26.94
N VAL A 302 -3.63 23.16 -26.74
CA VAL A 302 -2.28 22.97 -27.29
C VAL A 302 -2.34 22.96 -28.83
N PRO A 303 -1.30 23.43 -29.54
CA PRO A 303 -1.23 23.38 -30.99
C PRO A 303 -1.42 21.95 -31.54
N ILE A 304 -2.03 21.86 -32.73
CA ILE A 304 -2.20 20.58 -33.41
C ILE A 304 -0.83 19.96 -33.68
N GLY A 305 -0.62 18.73 -33.19
CA GLY A 305 0.65 18.03 -33.30
C GLY A 305 1.44 18.00 -31.98
N ASP A 306 1.13 18.84 -31.03
CA ASP A 306 1.72 18.81 -29.69
C ASP A 306 0.97 17.83 -28.77
N PRO A 307 1.65 17.24 -27.76
CA PRO A 307 1.00 16.35 -26.82
C PRO A 307 -0.09 17.06 -26.00
N MET A 308 -1.32 16.58 -26.09
CA MET A 308 -2.44 17.13 -25.29
C MET A 308 -2.32 16.81 -23.81
N VAL A 309 -1.70 15.68 -23.47
CA VAL A 309 -1.51 15.25 -22.08
C VAL A 309 -0.36 16.04 -21.47
N GLN A 310 -0.71 16.85 -20.49
CA GLN A 310 0.24 17.64 -19.71
C GLN A 310 0.54 16.93 -18.41
N ARG A 311 1.80 17.01 -17.94
CA ARG A 311 2.27 16.37 -16.72
C ARG A 311 3.04 17.37 -15.90
N TYR A 312 2.56 17.61 -14.67
CA TYR A 312 3.26 18.44 -13.68
C TYR A 312 3.65 17.58 -12.48
N ILE A 313 4.80 17.88 -11.86
CA ILE A 313 5.16 17.27 -10.59
C ILE A 313 4.33 17.89 -9.45
N ARG A 314 4.10 17.10 -8.39
CA ARG A 314 3.56 17.62 -7.13
C ARG A 314 4.71 18.06 -6.23
N ARG A 315 4.63 19.28 -5.70
CA ARG A 315 5.64 19.80 -4.76
C ARG A 315 5.07 20.92 -3.91
N HIS A 316 5.68 21.17 -2.76
CA HIS A 316 5.39 22.36 -1.96
C HIS A 316 5.87 23.62 -2.66
N ARG A 317 5.20 24.72 -2.45
CA ARG A 317 5.71 26.03 -2.82
C ARG A 317 6.94 26.34 -1.96
N LEU A 318 8.06 26.61 -2.60
CA LEU A 318 9.31 27.02 -1.94
C LEU A 318 10.02 28.06 -2.82
N GLU A 319 10.17 29.26 -2.30
CA GLU A 319 10.73 30.40 -3.01
C GLU A 319 11.87 31.00 -2.20
N LYS A 320 12.96 31.32 -2.86
CA LYS A 320 14.09 32.02 -2.25
C LYS A 320 13.72 33.43 -1.87
N ARG A 321 14.13 33.88 -0.69
CA ARG A 321 14.03 35.28 -0.28
C ARG A 321 14.92 36.19 -1.13
N ASP A 322 16.10 35.68 -1.53
CA ASP A 322 16.96 36.30 -2.57
C ASP A 322 16.99 35.39 -3.79
N PRO A 323 16.21 35.70 -4.85
CA PRO A 323 16.14 34.85 -6.05
C PRO A 323 17.47 34.77 -6.83
N ASN A 324 18.38 35.76 -6.65
CA ASN A 324 19.68 35.79 -7.31
C ASN A 324 20.79 35.09 -6.50
N GLY A 325 20.54 34.84 -5.22
CA GLY A 325 21.50 34.19 -4.33
C GLY A 325 21.73 32.74 -4.70
N ALA A 326 22.99 32.29 -4.75
CA ALA A 326 23.30 30.88 -4.93
C ALA A 326 22.66 30.04 -3.80
N VAL A 327 22.71 30.54 -2.55
CA VAL A 327 22.04 29.99 -1.37
C VAL A 327 21.21 31.09 -0.73
N SER A 328 19.98 30.79 -0.34
CA SER A 328 19.08 31.74 0.33
C SER A 328 18.19 31.05 1.35
N ASP A 329 17.75 31.76 2.37
CA ASP A 329 16.61 31.31 3.17
C ASP A 329 15.32 31.38 2.33
N PRO A 330 14.32 30.51 2.58
CA PRO A 330 13.05 30.61 1.89
C PRO A 330 12.21 31.78 2.39
N VAL A 331 11.27 32.23 1.58
CA VAL A 331 10.22 33.19 1.99
C VAL A 331 9.39 32.56 3.12
N LYS A 332 8.99 31.29 2.95
CA LYS A 332 8.30 30.48 3.97
C LYS A 332 8.92 29.09 3.98
N PRO A 333 9.38 28.58 5.12
CA PRO A 333 9.86 27.20 5.20
C PRO A 333 8.70 26.20 5.11
N ILE A 334 9.00 24.99 4.66
CA ILE A 334 8.12 23.83 4.75
C ILE A 334 8.18 23.32 6.19
N GLN A 335 7.07 23.40 6.92
CA GLN A 335 6.98 23.01 8.33
C GLN A 335 6.22 21.70 8.48
N TYR A 336 6.79 20.75 9.23
CA TYR A 336 6.14 19.51 9.64
C TYR A 336 6.02 19.42 11.16
N TRP A 337 5.01 18.69 11.62
CA TRP A 337 4.71 18.50 13.02
C TRP A 337 4.63 17.02 13.36
N VAL A 338 5.43 16.57 14.29
CA VAL A 338 5.38 15.21 14.83
C VAL A 338 4.26 15.11 15.86
N ASP A 339 3.49 14.03 15.80
CA ASP A 339 2.45 13.68 16.75
C ASP A 339 2.97 13.68 18.19
N SER A 340 2.41 14.51 19.04
CA SER A 340 2.79 14.61 20.46
C SER A 340 2.56 13.31 21.24
N GLY A 341 1.67 12.42 20.74
CA GLY A 341 1.35 11.13 21.36
C GLY A 341 2.35 10.00 21.05
N ALA A 342 3.39 10.23 20.24
CA ALA A 342 4.45 9.25 20.03
C ALA A 342 5.31 9.06 21.29
N PRO A 343 5.81 7.82 21.59
CA PRO A 343 6.78 7.60 22.66
C PRO A 343 8.03 8.46 22.48
N GLU A 344 8.67 8.87 23.58
CA GLU A 344 9.73 9.89 23.55
C GLU A 344 10.90 9.52 22.63
N ASP A 345 11.40 8.28 22.70
CA ASP A 345 12.53 7.84 21.87
C ASP A 345 12.13 7.74 20.38
N VAL A 346 10.89 7.28 20.11
CA VAL A 346 10.32 7.26 18.76
C VAL A 346 10.16 8.69 18.24
N LYS A 347 9.66 9.61 19.07
CA LYS A 347 9.49 11.02 18.71
C LYS A 347 10.82 11.66 18.30
N LYS A 348 11.90 11.41 19.06
CA LYS A 348 13.25 11.85 18.69
C LYS A 348 13.70 11.28 17.36
N ALA A 349 13.49 9.98 17.14
CA ALA A 349 13.83 9.32 15.88
C ALA A 349 13.05 9.90 14.69
N LEU A 350 11.75 10.21 14.88
CA LEU A 350 10.91 10.85 13.85
C LEU A 350 11.41 12.27 13.51
N LEU A 351 11.70 13.07 14.53
CA LEU A 351 12.25 14.42 14.35
C LEU A 351 13.58 14.39 13.60
N GLU A 352 14.48 13.52 14.04
CA GLU A 352 15.82 13.38 13.46
C GLU A 352 15.74 12.90 12.00
N GLY A 353 15.04 11.77 11.73
CA GLY A 353 14.94 11.21 10.39
C GLY A 353 14.25 12.14 9.39
N ALA A 354 13.13 12.76 9.77
CA ALA A 354 12.47 13.74 8.93
C ALA A 354 13.37 14.96 8.64
N SER A 355 14.20 15.40 9.60
CA SER A 355 15.10 16.53 9.43
C SER A 355 16.24 16.30 8.43
N TRP A 356 16.52 15.04 8.05
CA TRP A 356 17.56 14.74 7.05
C TRP A 356 17.31 15.43 5.71
N TRP A 357 16.08 15.73 5.36
CA TRP A 357 15.75 16.45 4.12
C TRP A 357 16.36 17.83 4.02
N ASN A 358 16.77 18.46 5.13
CA ASN A 358 17.54 19.70 5.08
C ASN A 358 18.80 19.57 4.22
N GLN A 359 19.49 18.42 4.24
CA GLN A 359 20.66 18.17 3.42
C GLN A 359 20.35 18.27 1.92
N ALA A 360 19.17 17.78 1.50
CA ALA A 360 18.75 17.84 0.10
C ALA A 360 18.32 19.26 -0.31
N PHE A 361 17.64 19.99 0.58
CA PHE A 361 17.30 21.41 0.31
C PHE A 361 18.52 22.29 0.29
N GLU A 362 19.54 22.05 1.12
CA GLU A 362 20.80 22.77 1.06
C GLU A 362 21.54 22.53 -0.26
N ALA A 363 21.56 21.31 -0.75
CA ALA A 363 22.10 20.97 -2.09
C ALA A 363 21.33 21.66 -3.23
N ALA A 364 20.03 21.94 -3.04
CA ALA A 364 19.20 22.70 -3.97
C ALA A 364 19.37 24.23 -3.84
N GLY A 365 20.21 24.72 -2.93
CA GLY A 365 20.51 26.13 -2.71
C GLY A 365 19.55 26.84 -1.75
N PHE A 366 18.95 26.09 -0.82
CA PHE A 366 18.12 26.66 0.25
C PHE A 366 18.75 26.39 1.62
N ARG A 367 18.71 27.37 2.51
CA ARG A 367 19.08 27.24 3.91
C ARG A 367 17.82 27.36 4.76
N ASN A 368 17.67 26.54 5.82
CA ASN A 368 16.52 26.58 6.73
C ASN A 368 15.16 26.36 6.02
N ALA A 369 15.15 25.59 4.93
CA ALA A 369 13.95 25.42 4.11
C ALA A 369 12.96 24.40 4.68
N PHE A 370 13.43 23.42 5.44
CA PHE A 370 12.63 22.35 5.99
C PHE A 370 12.74 22.32 7.51
N LYS A 371 11.60 22.30 8.20
CA LYS A 371 11.53 22.32 9.66
C LYS A 371 10.63 21.22 10.17
N VAL A 372 11.03 20.58 11.25
CA VAL A 372 10.27 19.54 11.93
C VAL A 372 10.27 19.80 13.42
N ASP A 373 9.09 19.92 14.01
CA ASP A 373 8.90 20.13 15.45
C ASP A 373 7.76 19.25 15.98
N VAL A 374 7.60 19.20 17.30
CA VAL A 374 6.46 18.52 17.93
C VAL A 374 5.23 19.42 17.86
N LEU A 375 4.07 18.84 17.52
CA LEU A 375 2.82 19.59 17.43
C LEU A 375 2.48 20.23 18.78
N PRO A 376 2.23 21.57 18.83
CA PRO A 376 1.78 22.24 20.04
C PRO A 376 0.48 21.63 20.61
N PRO A 377 0.30 21.59 21.94
CA PRO A 377 -0.85 20.93 22.56
C PRO A 377 -2.23 21.49 22.15
N ASP A 378 -2.29 22.77 21.79
CA ASP A 378 -3.50 23.49 21.37
C ASP A 378 -3.74 23.46 19.85
N ALA A 379 -2.78 22.96 19.08
CA ALA A 379 -2.90 22.84 17.64
C ALA A 379 -3.76 21.62 17.26
N ASP A 380 -4.43 21.73 16.09
CA ASP A 380 -5.24 20.65 15.55
C ASP A 380 -4.44 19.89 14.49
N PRO A 381 -4.23 18.58 14.64
CA PRO A 381 -3.53 17.78 13.64
C PRO A 381 -4.29 17.67 12.32
N MET A 382 -5.61 17.83 12.33
CA MET A 382 -6.42 17.78 11.10
C MET A 382 -6.53 19.13 10.39
N ASP A 383 -6.13 20.24 11.03
CA ASP A 383 -6.09 21.55 10.37
C ASP A 383 -5.24 21.49 9.10
N ILE A 384 -5.83 21.93 7.98
CA ILE A 384 -5.20 21.89 6.66
C ILE A 384 -3.83 22.59 6.60
N ARG A 385 -3.56 23.51 7.52
CA ARG A 385 -2.30 24.25 7.58
C ARG A 385 -1.13 23.50 8.20
N ASN A 386 -1.41 22.34 8.83
CA ASN A 386 -0.43 21.55 9.54
C ASN A 386 -0.04 20.30 8.74
N ASN A 387 1.21 20.24 8.25
CA ASN A 387 1.75 18.98 7.73
C ASN A 387 2.09 18.07 8.92
N MET A 388 1.61 16.83 8.90
CA MET A 388 1.66 15.95 10.05
C MET A 388 2.54 14.72 9.82
N ILE A 389 3.25 14.29 10.87
CA ILE A 389 3.87 12.97 10.99
C ILE A 389 3.17 12.26 12.13
N ASN A 390 2.21 11.41 11.80
CA ASN A 390 1.35 10.70 12.73
C ASN A 390 1.95 9.36 13.16
N TRP A 391 1.95 9.07 14.47
CA TRP A 391 2.24 7.78 15.05
C TRP A 391 0.93 7.07 15.38
N VAL A 392 0.58 6.02 14.60
CA VAL A 392 -0.72 5.36 14.72
C VAL A 392 -0.60 3.97 15.32
N HIS A 393 -1.61 3.56 16.09
CA HIS A 393 -1.70 2.24 16.67
C HIS A 393 -2.70 1.40 15.87
N ARG A 394 -2.29 0.18 15.53
CA ARG A 394 -3.08 -0.78 14.78
C ARG A 394 -3.03 -2.15 15.45
N SER A 395 -4.10 -2.94 15.29
CA SER A 395 -4.14 -4.32 15.78
C SER A 395 -3.26 -5.27 14.95
N THR A 396 -3.01 -4.92 13.69
CA THR A 396 -2.20 -5.70 12.76
C THR A 396 -1.05 -4.85 12.21
N ARG A 397 0.06 -5.50 11.87
CA ARG A 397 1.16 -4.84 11.15
C ARG A 397 0.68 -4.35 9.81
N GLY A 398 1.28 -3.28 9.34
CA GLY A 398 0.98 -2.75 8.02
C GLY A 398 1.91 -1.62 7.62
N TRP A 399 1.57 -1.05 6.47
CA TRP A 399 2.34 -0.02 5.80
C TRP A 399 2.36 1.28 6.60
N SER A 400 3.48 1.95 6.49
CA SER A 400 3.55 3.39 6.63
C SER A 400 3.15 4.03 5.31
N SER A 401 2.81 5.29 5.30
CA SER A 401 2.43 6.02 4.09
C SER A 401 2.65 7.51 4.22
N GLY A 402 3.06 8.13 3.12
CA GLY A 402 3.03 9.58 2.93
C GLY A 402 1.95 9.95 1.91
N GLY A 403 1.04 10.84 2.29
CA GLY A 403 -0.04 11.34 1.43
C GLY A 403 -0.05 12.87 1.37
N THR A 404 -0.60 13.43 0.28
CA THR A 404 -0.70 14.87 0.09
C THR A 404 -2.07 15.29 -0.39
N VAL A 405 -2.54 16.42 0.11
CA VAL A 405 -3.62 17.21 -0.50
C VAL A 405 -2.97 18.28 -1.36
N SER A 406 -3.19 18.24 -2.66
CA SER A 406 -2.60 19.19 -3.61
C SER A 406 -3.66 19.90 -4.43
N ASP A 407 -3.34 21.09 -4.90
CA ASP A 407 -4.14 21.83 -5.85
C ASP A 407 -4.14 21.10 -7.21
N PRO A 408 -5.27 20.52 -7.66
CA PRO A 408 -5.32 19.76 -8.88
C PRO A 408 -5.17 20.62 -10.15
N ARG A 409 -5.10 21.94 -10.04
CA ARG A 409 -4.81 22.83 -11.17
C ARG A 409 -3.31 22.94 -11.45
N THR A 410 -2.47 22.84 -10.39
CA THR A 410 -1.07 23.23 -10.46
C THR A 410 -0.09 22.19 -9.92
N GLY A 411 -0.56 21.24 -9.08
CA GLY A 411 0.29 20.29 -8.35
C GLY A 411 0.93 20.89 -7.07
N GLU A 412 0.56 22.13 -6.67
CA GLU A 412 1.03 22.68 -5.40
C GLU A 412 0.51 21.87 -4.21
N ILE A 413 1.39 21.36 -3.37
CA ILE A 413 1.02 20.63 -2.16
C ILE A 413 0.57 21.61 -1.09
N ILE A 414 -0.66 21.45 -0.62
CA ILE A 414 -1.31 22.29 0.39
C ILE A 414 -1.13 21.69 1.78
N LYS A 415 -1.30 20.38 1.91
CA LYS A 415 -1.10 19.63 3.15
C LYS A 415 -0.40 18.31 2.87
N ALA A 416 0.42 17.91 3.80
CA ALA A 416 1.11 16.63 3.81
C ALA A 416 0.79 15.85 5.08
N THR A 417 0.59 14.55 4.95
CA THR A 417 0.31 13.67 6.08
C THR A 417 1.09 12.38 5.96
N VAL A 418 1.98 12.17 6.92
CA VAL A 418 2.73 10.93 7.09
C VAL A 418 2.06 10.10 8.17
N THR A 419 1.91 8.79 7.93
CA THR A 419 1.33 7.83 8.86
C THR A 419 2.32 6.69 9.10
N LEU A 420 2.79 6.53 10.34
CA LEU A 420 3.69 5.47 10.75
C LEU A 420 3.01 4.56 11.78
N GLY A 421 3.06 3.25 11.55
CA GLY A 421 2.44 2.26 12.43
C GLY A 421 3.36 1.86 13.58
N SER A 422 2.83 1.87 14.80
CA SER A 422 3.58 1.57 16.03
C SER A 422 4.02 0.11 16.18
N LEU A 423 3.53 -0.80 15.35
CA LEU A 423 4.00 -2.19 15.33
C LEU A 423 5.28 -2.36 14.51
N ARG A 424 5.73 -1.29 13.87
CA ARG A 424 6.93 -1.32 13.04
C ARG A 424 8.20 -1.55 13.85
N ASP A 425 8.42 -0.75 14.86
CA ASP A 425 9.59 -0.87 15.75
C ASP A 425 9.65 -2.23 16.43
N ARG A 426 8.48 -2.79 16.81
CA ARG A 426 8.39 -4.13 17.41
C ARG A 426 8.74 -5.24 16.43
N GLN A 427 8.39 -5.07 15.17
CA GLN A 427 8.73 -6.03 14.12
C GLN A 427 10.23 -6.04 13.82
N ASP A 428 10.84 -4.87 13.72
CA ASP A 428 12.28 -4.78 13.53
C ASP A 428 13.02 -5.38 14.73
N TYR A 429 12.54 -5.11 15.94
CA TYR A 429 13.08 -5.70 17.15
C TYR A 429 13.00 -7.24 17.11
N LEU A 430 11.88 -7.83 16.71
CA LEU A 430 11.67 -9.27 16.59
C LEU A 430 12.64 -9.92 15.58
N ILE A 431 12.86 -9.25 14.43
CA ILE A 431 13.83 -9.72 13.42
C ILE A 431 15.24 -9.80 14.05
N PHE A 432 15.65 -8.76 14.77
CA PHE A 432 16.96 -8.73 15.42
C PHE A 432 17.06 -9.69 16.60
N GLU A 433 15.97 -9.96 17.34
CA GLU A 433 15.91 -11.05 18.32
C GLU A 433 16.20 -12.40 17.67
N GLY A 434 15.60 -12.66 16.52
CA GLY A 434 15.83 -13.89 15.77
C GLY A 434 17.24 -14.00 15.20
N LEU A 435 17.81 -12.91 14.69
CA LEU A 435 19.18 -12.90 14.15
C LEU A 435 20.24 -13.12 15.23
N LEU A 436 20.07 -12.55 16.41
CA LEU A 436 21.12 -12.48 17.44
C LEU A 436 20.90 -13.41 18.62
N SER A 437 19.71 -13.94 18.82
CA SER A 437 19.36 -14.77 20.00
C SER A 437 19.92 -14.21 21.32
N PRO A 438 19.52 -12.99 21.73
CA PRO A 438 20.31 -12.16 22.65
C PRO A 438 20.12 -12.50 24.15
N TYR A 439 19.15 -13.36 24.51
CA TYR A 439 18.74 -13.56 25.91
C TYR A 439 19.52 -14.60 26.66
N VAL A 440 20.85 -14.47 26.65
CA VAL A 440 21.78 -15.41 27.30
C VAL A 440 21.57 -15.50 28.82
N ARG A 441 21.24 -14.38 29.47
CA ARG A 441 20.94 -14.33 30.92
C ARG A 441 19.45 -14.29 31.21
N GLY A 442 18.62 -14.11 30.17
CA GLY A 442 17.18 -14.26 30.22
C GLY A 442 16.32 -13.04 29.84
N ASN A 443 16.56 -11.87 30.38
CA ASN A 443 15.72 -10.70 30.20
C ASN A 443 16.48 -9.43 29.86
N GLU A 444 17.58 -9.56 29.17
CA GLU A 444 18.38 -8.46 28.69
C GLU A 444 17.56 -7.54 27.80
N ARG A 445 17.91 -6.27 27.81
CA ARG A 445 17.46 -5.30 26.81
C ARG A 445 18.67 -4.86 26.00
N PRO A 446 19.03 -5.59 24.94
CA PRO A 446 20.23 -5.29 24.17
C PRO A 446 20.13 -3.90 23.55
N ALA A 447 21.02 -2.99 23.94
CA ALA A 447 21.02 -1.62 23.43
C ALA A 447 21.19 -1.60 21.91
N LEU A 448 22.02 -2.48 21.36
CA LEU A 448 22.23 -2.57 19.92
C LEU A 448 20.94 -2.85 19.15
N ILE A 449 20.12 -3.82 19.59
CA ILE A 449 18.84 -4.16 18.94
C ILE A 449 17.89 -2.96 19.02
N TYR A 450 17.78 -2.35 20.19
CA TYR A 450 16.91 -1.21 20.41
C TYR A 450 17.31 -0.01 19.53
N GLU A 451 18.59 0.35 19.52
CA GLU A 451 19.11 1.43 18.69
C GLU A 451 18.96 1.14 17.19
N THR A 452 19.14 -0.11 16.77
CA THR A 452 18.97 -0.49 15.37
C THR A 452 17.50 -0.40 14.92
N ALA A 453 16.57 -0.78 15.78
CA ALA A 453 15.14 -0.55 15.52
C ALA A 453 14.83 0.97 15.38
N LEU A 454 15.40 1.82 16.23
CA LEU A 454 15.28 3.28 16.11
C LEU A 454 15.96 3.84 14.86
N LYS A 455 17.11 3.26 14.42
CA LYS A 455 17.71 3.62 13.12
C LYS A 455 16.75 3.39 11.96
N ARG A 456 16.01 2.30 12.00
CA ARG A 456 14.97 2.04 10.98
C ARG A 456 13.83 3.05 11.03
N ILE A 457 13.39 3.46 12.23
CA ILE A 457 12.35 4.49 12.38
C ILE A 457 12.83 5.84 11.81
N ARG A 458 14.10 6.22 12.01
CA ARG A 458 14.67 7.44 11.39
C ARG A 458 14.60 7.36 9.87
N GLN A 459 15.09 6.26 9.29
CA GLN A 459 15.07 6.06 7.84
C GLN A 459 13.63 6.04 7.30
N LEU A 460 12.71 5.37 7.99
CA LEU A 460 11.30 5.34 7.61
C LEU A 460 10.64 6.72 7.68
N ALA A 461 10.95 7.52 8.69
CA ALA A 461 10.46 8.90 8.78
C ALA A 461 10.94 9.75 7.58
N ALA A 462 12.20 9.61 7.20
CA ALA A 462 12.73 10.27 6.01
C ALA A 462 12.02 9.78 4.74
N HIS A 463 11.81 8.47 4.58
CA HIS A 463 11.12 7.86 3.46
C HIS A 463 9.70 8.41 3.29
N GLU A 464 8.87 8.32 4.32
CA GLU A 464 7.47 8.77 4.25
C GLU A 464 7.33 10.29 4.03
N VAL A 465 8.25 11.07 4.61
CA VAL A 465 8.33 12.50 4.31
C VAL A 465 8.69 12.74 2.85
N GLY A 466 9.58 11.94 2.26
CA GLY A 466 9.92 12.03 0.84
C GLY A 466 8.70 11.92 -0.08
N HIS A 467 7.79 10.99 0.21
CA HIS A 467 6.51 10.91 -0.52
C HIS A 467 5.71 12.20 -0.44
N THR A 468 5.71 12.83 0.73
CA THR A 468 4.98 14.09 0.94
C THR A 468 5.71 15.32 0.40
N LEU A 469 6.96 15.18 -0.03
CA LEU A 469 7.69 16.15 -0.84
C LEU A 469 7.47 15.95 -2.34
N GLY A 470 6.69 14.94 -2.73
CA GLY A 470 6.32 14.62 -4.11
C GLY A 470 7.06 13.45 -4.72
N LEU A 471 7.96 12.78 -3.99
CA LEU A 471 8.81 11.72 -4.53
C LEU A 471 8.11 10.36 -4.57
N GLY A 472 8.34 9.60 -5.63
CA GLY A 472 8.04 8.18 -5.74
C GLY A 472 9.17 7.33 -5.16
N HIS A 473 8.93 6.01 -5.05
CA HIS A 473 9.99 5.07 -4.69
C HIS A 473 11.11 5.05 -5.72
N ASN A 474 12.34 4.91 -5.26
CA ASN A 474 13.50 4.62 -6.09
C ASN A 474 14.21 3.37 -5.58
N TYR A 475 14.11 2.27 -6.32
CA TYR A 475 14.66 0.97 -5.99
C TYR A 475 15.90 0.62 -6.81
N TYR A 476 16.54 1.61 -7.44
CA TYR A 476 17.71 1.38 -8.26
C TYR A 476 18.94 1.09 -7.40
N ASP A 477 19.49 -0.11 -7.56
CA ASP A 477 20.74 -0.52 -6.91
C ASP A 477 21.94 0.15 -7.53
N SER A 478 22.80 0.70 -6.70
CA SER A 478 24.01 1.37 -7.11
C SER A 478 25.23 0.78 -6.40
N GLU A 479 26.37 0.72 -7.10
CA GLU A 479 27.67 0.41 -6.50
C GLU A 479 28.06 1.37 -5.36
N LYS A 480 27.37 2.50 -5.25
CA LYS A 480 27.54 3.48 -4.16
C LYS A 480 26.76 3.13 -2.90
N GLY A 481 26.05 2.01 -2.87
CA GLY A 481 25.18 1.60 -1.77
C GLY A 481 23.87 2.39 -1.79
N TRP A 482 23.22 2.51 -0.64
CA TRP A 482 21.91 3.16 -0.48
C TRP A 482 21.89 4.60 -1.00
N ILE A 483 21.49 4.77 -2.27
CA ILE A 483 21.49 6.08 -2.93
C ILE A 483 20.26 6.92 -2.63
N SER A 484 19.21 6.32 -2.07
CA SER A 484 17.93 6.99 -1.81
C SER A 484 17.30 6.46 -0.53
N VAL A 485 16.72 7.37 0.28
CA VAL A 485 15.82 6.97 1.36
C VAL A 485 14.46 6.52 0.84
N MET A 486 14.17 6.77 -0.44
CA MET A 486 12.94 6.32 -1.12
C MET A 486 12.98 4.84 -1.52
N ASP A 487 14.01 4.14 -1.11
CA ASP A 487 14.15 2.69 -1.19
C ASP A 487 13.57 2.00 0.05
N TYR A 488 13.36 0.68 -0.05
CA TYR A 488 13.03 -0.22 1.06
C TYR A 488 14.27 -1.04 1.45
N PRO A 489 15.16 -0.51 2.30
CA PRO A 489 16.38 -1.23 2.62
C PRO A 489 16.09 -2.44 3.50
N HIS A 490 16.60 -3.61 3.09
CA HIS A 490 16.78 -4.73 4.01
C HIS A 490 17.86 -4.38 5.03
N PRO A 491 17.79 -4.84 6.29
CA PRO A 491 18.89 -4.64 7.22
C PRO A 491 20.19 -5.18 6.60
N LEU A 492 21.24 -4.37 6.57
CA LEU A 492 22.56 -4.85 6.19
C LEU A 492 23.23 -5.46 7.42
N GLU A 493 23.36 -6.77 7.42
CA GLU A 493 24.04 -7.54 8.43
C GLU A 493 25.37 -8.08 7.90
N ALA A 494 26.37 -8.08 8.72
CA ALA A 494 27.66 -8.67 8.41
C ALA A 494 27.85 -9.97 9.19
N LEU A 495 28.12 -11.07 8.47
CA LEU A 495 28.53 -12.34 9.09
C LEU A 495 30.03 -12.29 9.34
N ARG A 496 30.44 -12.30 10.61
CA ARG A 496 31.84 -12.30 11.02
C ARG A 496 32.48 -13.70 10.88
N ALA A 497 33.81 -13.74 10.85
CA ALA A 497 34.54 -14.99 10.70
C ALA A 497 34.30 -16.00 11.84
N ASP A 498 33.90 -15.52 13.00
CA ASP A 498 33.55 -16.35 14.17
C ASP A 498 32.09 -16.85 14.13
N GLY A 499 31.34 -16.55 13.06
CA GLY A 499 29.95 -16.94 12.89
C GLY A 499 28.95 -15.99 13.55
N THR A 500 29.39 -14.94 14.24
CA THR A 500 28.50 -13.94 14.83
C THR A 500 27.97 -12.98 13.77
N ILE A 501 26.73 -12.48 13.97
CA ILE A 501 26.08 -11.53 13.10
C ILE A 501 26.19 -10.13 13.70
N ASP A 502 26.68 -9.18 12.91
CA ASP A 502 26.77 -7.76 13.23
C ASP A 502 25.68 -6.97 12.51
N ILE A 503 24.93 -6.18 13.27
CA ILE A 503 23.84 -5.31 12.77
C ILE A 503 24.14 -3.83 13.03
N SER A 504 25.36 -3.47 13.38
CA SER A 504 25.72 -2.08 13.74
C SER A 504 25.45 -1.08 12.62
N ASP A 505 25.62 -1.50 11.36
CA ASP A 505 25.43 -0.71 10.16
C ASP A 505 24.18 -1.11 9.35
N ALA A 506 23.16 -1.65 10.03
CA ALA A 506 21.97 -2.23 9.38
C ALA A 506 21.20 -1.26 8.48
N TYR A 507 21.22 0.04 8.75
CA TYR A 507 20.46 1.04 8.01
C TYR A 507 21.25 2.33 7.83
N PRO A 508 21.05 3.05 6.69
CA PRO A 508 21.63 4.38 6.47
C PRO A 508 21.11 5.37 7.51
N GLN A 509 21.93 6.35 7.86
CA GLN A 509 21.62 7.37 8.86
C GLN A 509 21.69 8.80 8.26
N HIS A 510 21.42 8.95 6.98
CA HIS A 510 21.42 10.21 6.25
C HIS A 510 20.61 10.09 4.97
N ILE A 511 20.35 11.24 4.32
CA ILE A 511 19.71 11.30 3.02
C ILE A 511 20.64 10.72 1.92
N GLY A 512 20.06 10.08 0.91
CA GLY A 512 20.82 9.54 -0.22
C GLY A 512 21.26 10.59 -1.23
N GLU A 513 22.24 10.25 -2.05
CA GLU A 513 22.73 11.16 -3.11
C GLU A 513 21.66 11.38 -4.21
N TRP A 514 20.87 10.35 -4.52
CA TRP A 514 19.74 10.50 -5.43
C TRP A 514 18.69 11.47 -4.88
N ASP A 515 18.41 11.42 -3.58
CA ASP A 515 17.43 12.29 -2.95
C ASP A 515 17.80 13.77 -3.10
N LYS A 516 19.10 14.10 -3.01
CA LYS A 516 19.61 15.44 -3.27
C LYS A 516 19.36 15.86 -4.72
N ILE A 517 19.54 14.94 -5.67
CA ILE A 517 19.26 15.19 -7.10
C ILE A 517 17.75 15.41 -7.31
N ALA A 518 16.92 14.56 -6.74
CA ALA A 518 15.47 14.66 -6.88
C ALA A 518 14.95 16.00 -6.30
N ILE A 519 15.36 16.38 -5.10
CA ILE A 519 15.00 17.69 -4.51
C ILE A 519 15.58 18.84 -5.33
N ASN A 520 16.80 18.70 -5.86
CA ASN A 520 17.38 19.71 -6.73
C ASN A 520 16.54 19.89 -8.02
N TYR A 521 16.10 18.80 -8.65
CA TYR A 521 15.17 18.87 -9.77
C TYR A 521 13.84 19.53 -9.38
N GLY A 522 13.19 19.07 -8.31
CA GLY A 522 11.85 19.54 -7.94
C GLY A 522 11.79 20.95 -7.39
N TYR A 523 12.79 21.35 -6.61
CA TYR A 523 12.71 22.58 -5.79
C TYR A 523 13.72 23.67 -6.14
N ARG A 524 14.78 23.39 -6.90
CA ARG A 524 15.74 24.43 -7.26
C ARG A 524 15.06 25.60 -7.94
N GLN A 525 15.31 26.79 -7.43
CA GLN A 525 14.94 28.04 -8.08
C GLN A 525 16.16 28.58 -8.83
N PHE A 526 16.01 28.70 -10.14
CA PHE A 526 17.03 29.30 -11.00
C PHE A 526 16.95 30.82 -10.95
N PRO A 527 18.09 31.53 -11.13
CA PRO A 527 18.07 32.99 -11.25
C PRO A 527 17.17 33.44 -12.40
N PRO A 528 16.54 34.65 -12.28
CA PRO A 528 15.73 35.20 -13.37
C PRO A 528 16.48 35.25 -14.70
N GLY A 529 15.81 34.85 -15.79
CA GLY A 529 16.39 34.81 -17.12
C GLY A 529 17.17 33.52 -17.46
N THR A 530 17.26 32.58 -16.55
CA THR A 530 17.83 31.25 -16.83
C THR A 530 16.83 30.38 -17.60
N ASP A 531 17.32 29.63 -18.59
CA ASP A 531 16.55 28.57 -19.23
C ASP A 531 16.39 27.40 -18.22
N GLU A 532 15.21 27.35 -17.59
CA GLU A 532 14.89 26.36 -16.57
C GLU A 532 14.93 24.94 -17.14
N THR A 533 14.38 24.71 -18.33
CA THR A 533 14.35 23.38 -18.97
C THR A 533 15.75 22.83 -19.16
N ARG A 534 16.66 23.66 -19.66
CA ARG A 534 18.06 23.28 -19.82
C ARG A 534 18.75 23.01 -18.48
N GLY A 535 18.43 23.84 -17.47
CA GLY A 535 18.97 23.66 -16.14
C GLY A 535 18.53 22.35 -15.50
N LEU A 536 17.26 22.00 -15.63
CA LEU A 536 16.67 20.76 -15.12
C LEU A 536 17.23 19.52 -15.83
N THR A 537 17.33 19.57 -17.16
CA THR A 537 17.95 18.50 -17.95
C THR A 537 19.38 18.23 -17.50
N LYS A 538 20.16 19.30 -17.27
CA LYS A 538 21.54 19.16 -16.79
C LYS A 538 21.63 18.47 -15.43
N ILE A 539 20.70 18.72 -14.50
CA ILE A 539 20.67 18.03 -13.21
C ILE A 539 20.56 16.52 -13.40
N LEU A 540 19.66 16.07 -14.29
CA LEU A 540 19.46 14.65 -14.57
C LEU A 540 20.61 14.00 -15.35
N ASP A 541 21.24 14.74 -16.24
CA ASP A 541 22.43 14.27 -16.98
C ASP A 541 23.64 14.13 -16.05
N ASP A 542 23.83 15.08 -15.13
CA ASP A 542 24.89 15.01 -14.12
C ASP A 542 24.68 13.82 -13.16
N ALA A 543 23.42 13.52 -12.81
CA ALA A 543 23.06 12.34 -12.01
C ALA A 543 23.39 11.05 -12.76
N TRP A 544 23.02 10.97 -14.02
CA TRP A 544 23.35 9.83 -14.87
C TRP A 544 24.85 9.57 -14.95
N ALA A 545 25.68 10.61 -15.11
CA ALA A 545 27.13 10.49 -15.17
C ALA A 545 27.74 9.92 -13.88
N GLN A 546 26.99 9.95 -12.78
CA GLN A 546 27.36 9.41 -11.48
C GLN A 546 26.71 8.05 -11.17
N ASP A 547 26.07 7.39 -12.14
CA ASP A 547 25.27 6.16 -11.96
C ASP A 547 24.12 6.34 -10.93
N LEU A 548 23.61 7.55 -10.79
CA LEU A 548 22.43 7.84 -9.99
C LEU A 548 21.22 7.86 -10.90
N ARG A 549 20.33 6.88 -10.75
CA ARG A 549 19.20 6.67 -11.65
C ARG A 549 17.90 6.58 -10.85
N TYR A 550 16.80 6.71 -11.58
CA TYR A 550 15.46 6.48 -11.06
C TYR A 550 14.79 5.33 -11.78
N LEU A 551 14.42 4.31 -11.03
CA LEU A 551 13.58 3.19 -11.43
C LEU A 551 12.70 2.81 -10.20
N THR A 552 11.48 2.34 -10.46
CA THR A 552 10.47 2.28 -9.40
C THR A 552 9.69 0.98 -9.40
N ASN A 553 8.56 0.92 -8.71
CA ASN A 553 7.74 -0.27 -8.51
C ASN A 553 7.41 -1.07 -9.77
N GLN A 554 7.18 -0.40 -10.90
CA GLN A 554 6.86 -1.08 -12.16
C GLN A 554 8.04 -1.87 -12.75
N ASP A 555 9.26 -1.62 -12.26
CA ASP A 555 10.50 -2.16 -12.82
C ASP A 555 10.99 -3.42 -12.06
N LEU A 556 10.42 -3.69 -10.87
CA LEU A 556 10.85 -4.75 -9.95
C LEU A 556 10.92 -6.16 -10.53
N ASP A 557 9.99 -6.51 -11.43
CA ASP A 557 9.91 -7.89 -11.96
C ASP A 557 10.92 -8.18 -13.09
N ALA A 558 11.33 -7.15 -13.78
CA ALA A 558 12.08 -7.30 -15.04
C ALA A 558 13.50 -6.73 -15.00
N HIS A 559 13.74 -5.72 -14.17
CA HIS A 559 15.04 -5.05 -14.16
C HIS A 559 16.00 -5.69 -13.15
N PRO A 560 17.23 -6.09 -13.56
CA PRO A 560 18.16 -6.85 -12.71
C PRO A 560 18.77 -6.05 -11.56
N ARG A 561 18.61 -4.74 -11.54
CA ARG A 561 19.15 -3.82 -10.53
C ARG A 561 18.04 -2.97 -9.89
N VAL A 562 16.82 -3.52 -9.84
CA VAL A 562 15.69 -2.86 -9.19
C VAL A 562 15.02 -3.87 -8.30
N ASP A 563 15.17 -3.72 -7.00
CA ASP A 563 14.57 -4.62 -6.03
C ASP A 563 14.17 -3.92 -4.73
N GLN A 564 13.36 -4.61 -3.96
CA GLN A 564 12.95 -4.20 -2.61
C GLN A 564 13.60 -5.14 -1.61
N TRP A 565 14.02 -4.64 -0.47
CA TRP A 565 14.47 -5.46 0.63
C TRP A 565 15.70 -6.32 0.31
N SER A 566 16.56 -5.88 -0.60
CA SER A 566 17.84 -6.50 -0.89
C SER A 566 18.96 -5.49 -0.73
N ASN A 567 20.19 -5.94 -0.85
CA ASN A 567 21.38 -5.12 -0.78
C ASN A 567 22.32 -5.50 -1.92
N GLY A 568 23.25 -4.62 -2.25
CA GLY A 568 24.24 -4.87 -3.28
C GLY A 568 23.71 -4.68 -4.70
N VAL A 569 24.56 -4.97 -5.68
CA VAL A 569 24.30 -4.77 -7.12
C VAL A 569 24.34 -6.07 -7.92
N ASP A 570 24.75 -7.19 -7.31
CA ASP A 570 24.68 -8.52 -7.88
C ASP A 570 23.78 -9.38 -7.01
N GLN A 571 22.57 -9.58 -7.48
CA GLN A 571 21.51 -10.23 -6.70
C GLN A 571 21.73 -11.72 -6.50
N ALA A 572 22.51 -12.37 -7.36
CA ALA A 572 22.90 -13.76 -7.16
C ALA A 572 23.89 -13.91 -6.00
N ASP A 573 24.90 -13.03 -5.92
CA ASP A 573 25.86 -13.02 -4.80
C ASP A 573 25.18 -12.62 -3.50
N GLU A 574 24.24 -11.68 -3.56
CA GLU A 574 23.46 -11.27 -2.39
C GLU A 574 22.58 -12.41 -1.87
N LEU A 575 21.95 -13.19 -2.74
CA LEU A 575 21.19 -14.37 -2.30
C LEU A 575 22.10 -15.39 -1.59
N TYR A 576 23.30 -15.65 -2.11
CA TYR A 576 24.26 -16.52 -1.42
C TYR A 576 24.70 -15.97 -0.06
N ARG A 577 24.93 -14.66 0.02
CA ARG A 577 25.27 -13.97 1.28
C ARG A 577 24.14 -14.14 2.30
N MET A 578 22.91 -13.87 1.86
CA MET A 578 21.71 -13.95 2.68
C MET A 578 21.45 -15.37 3.19
N MET A 579 21.64 -16.38 2.35
CA MET A 579 21.51 -17.77 2.77
C MET A 579 22.53 -18.15 3.87
N LYS A 580 23.76 -17.61 3.82
CA LYS A 580 24.78 -17.83 4.87
C LYS A 580 24.38 -17.16 6.19
N VAL A 581 23.92 -15.90 6.15
CA VAL A 581 23.42 -15.17 7.33
C VAL A 581 22.23 -15.90 7.96
N ARG A 582 21.25 -16.27 7.12
CA ARG A 582 20.08 -17.04 7.53
C ARG A 582 20.47 -18.35 8.22
N ARG A 583 21.42 -19.09 7.64
CA ARG A 583 21.89 -20.37 8.20
C ARG A 583 22.56 -20.15 9.56
N ALA A 584 23.46 -19.16 9.68
CA ALA A 584 24.12 -18.82 10.93
C ALA A 584 23.10 -18.45 12.02
N ALA A 585 22.10 -17.62 11.70
CA ALA A 585 21.05 -17.26 12.66
C ALA A 585 20.25 -18.48 13.12
N LEU A 586 19.81 -19.35 12.19
CA LEU A 586 19.07 -20.57 12.51
C LEU A 586 19.89 -21.55 13.37
N ASP A 587 21.20 -21.65 13.13
CA ASP A 587 22.08 -22.54 13.91
C ASP A 587 22.33 -22.05 15.35
N HIS A 588 22.20 -20.72 15.58
CA HIS A 588 22.28 -20.12 16.92
C HIS A 588 20.92 -20.02 17.62
N MET A 589 19.82 -20.26 16.90
CA MET A 589 18.47 -20.13 17.44
C MET A 589 18.17 -21.21 18.50
N GLY A 590 17.51 -20.80 19.59
CA GLY A 590 17.17 -21.68 20.70
C GLY A 590 16.39 -20.93 21.79
N GLU A 591 16.50 -21.38 23.05
CA GLU A 591 15.85 -20.75 24.21
C GLU A 591 16.26 -19.29 24.39
N HIS A 592 17.46 -18.92 23.95
CA HIS A 592 18.00 -17.57 24.04
C HIS A 592 17.39 -16.63 22.96
N SER A 593 16.56 -17.13 22.06
CA SER A 593 15.84 -16.29 21.09
C SER A 593 14.59 -15.65 21.69
N ILE A 594 14.18 -16.08 22.88
CA ILE A 594 13.02 -15.53 23.60
C ILE A 594 13.40 -15.21 25.06
N ARG A 595 12.61 -14.35 25.70
CA ARG A 595 12.86 -13.92 27.09
C ARG A 595 12.61 -15.05 28.08
N ALA A 596 13.36 -15.05 29.18
CA ALA A 596 13.09 -15.98 30.27
C ALA A 596 11.65 -15.83 30.78
N GLY A 597 11.00 -16.99 30.99
CA GLY A 597 9.60 -17.05 31.41
C GLY A 597 8.58 -16.97 30.29
N ALA A 598 9.00 -16.72 29.04
CA ALA A 598 8.12 -16.86 27.87
C ALA A 598 7.85 -18.35 27.58
N PRO A 599 6.67 -18.74 27.12
CA PRO A 599 6.44 -20.12 26.66
C PRO A 599 7.37 -20.49 25.51
N LEU A 600 8.00 -21.67 25.58
CA LEU A 600 8.90 -22.11 24.49
C LEU A 600 8.25 -22.13 23.10
N ALA A 601 6.93 -22.36 23.04
CA ALA A 601 6.19 -22.27 21.79
C ALA A 601 6.30 -20.90 21.09
N THR A 602 6.68 -19.84 21.80
CA THR A 602 6.88 -18.51 21.21
C THR A 602 8.20 -18.34 20.46
N ILE A 603 9.06 -19.36 20.48
CA ILE A 603 10.25 -19.44 19.60
C ILE A 603 9.84 -19.39 18.12
N GLU A 604 8.62 -19.83 17.79
CA GLU A 604 8.10 -19.69 16.42
C GLU A 604 8.05 -18.25 15.93
N GLU A 605 7.85 -17.29 16.81
CA GLU A 605 7.68 -15.89 16.41
C GLU A 605 8.96 -15.30 15.82
N PRO A 606 10.15 -15.40 16.45
CA PRO A 606 11.40 -15.04 15.80
C PRO A 606 11.88 -16.07 14.74
N LEU A 607 11.41 -17.32 14.79
CA LEU A 607 11.77 -18.31 13.77
C LEU A 607 11.23 -17.94 12.39
N VAL A 608 9.97 -17.51 12.28
CA VAL A 608 9.34 -17.21 10.99
C VAL A 608 10.12 -16.17 10.17
N PRO A 609 10.42 -14.97 10.68
CA PRO A 609 11.16 -13.97 9.92
C PRO A 609 12.58 -14.44 9.56
N ILE A 610 13.24 -15.20 10.44
CA ILE A 610 14.59 -15.69 10.17
C ILE A 610 14.57 -16.83 9.17
N TYR A 611 13.63 -17.77 9.29
CA TYR A 611 13.51 -18.86 8.33
C TYR A 611 13.21 -18.32 6.92
N MET A 612 12.37 -17.31 6.81
CA MET A 612 12.02 -16.65 5.54
C MET A 612 12.93 -15.45 5.20
N TYR A 613 14.05 -15.29 5.85
CA TYR A 613 14.89 -14.09 5.75
C TYR A 613 15.42 -13.83 4.33
N HIS A 614 15.64 -14.90 3.57
CA HIS A 614 16.13 -14.86 2.17
C HIS A 614 15.05 -14.53 1.11
N ARG A 615 13.77 -14.40 1.49
CA ARG A 615 12.64 -14.30 0.53
C ARG A 615 12.78 -13.17 -0.48
N TYR A 616 13.33 -12.03 -0.04
CA TYR A 616 13.49 -10.84 -0.90
C TYR A 616 14.70 -10.94 -1.80
N ALA A 617 15.80 -11.52 -1.31
CA ALA A 617 16.95 -11.82 -2.15
C ALA A 617 16.63 -12.86 -3.24
N VAL A 618 15.68 -13.79 -2.97
CA VAL A 618 15.13 -14.70 -3.99
C VAL A 618 14.38 -13.92 -5.07
N GLU A 619 13.55 -12.96 -4.69
CA GLU A 619 12.84 -12.08 -5.63
C GLU A 619 13.81 -11.32 -6.51
N ALA A 620 14.77 -10.66 -5.88
CA ALA A 620 15.81 -9.88 -6.55
C ALA A 620 16.63 -10.74 -7.51
N ALA A 621 17.11 -11.92 -7.09
CA ALA A 621 17.82 -12.83 -7.97
C ALA A 621 16.96 -13.35 -9.12
N ALA A 622 15.66 -13.56 -8.89
CA ALA A 622 14.76 -14.01 -9.94
C ALA A 622 14.56 -12.95 -11.03
N SER A 623 14.64 -11.65 -10.72
CA SER A 623 14.55 -10.57 -11.73
C SER A 623 15.67 -10.62 -12.78
N MET A 624 16.81 -11.22 -12.44
CA MET A 624 17.89 -11.44 -13.40
C MET A 624 17.55 -12.48 -14.48
N VAL A 625 16.68 -13.45 -14.17
CA VAL A 625 16.28 -14.52 -15.09
C VAL A 625 15.26 -14.00 -16.09
N ALA A 626 15.58 -14.05 -17.37
CA ALA A 626 14.89 -13.35 -18.45
C ALA A 626 14.72 -11.85 -18.15
N GLY A 627 15.68 -11.30 -17.42
CA GLY A 627 15.72 -9.91 -17.05
C GLY A 627 16.06 -9.00 -18.22
N GLN A 628 15.68 -7.74 -18.07
CA GLN A 628 15.86 -6.69 -19.05
C GLN A 628 16.43 -5.46 -18.36
N ASP A 629 17.68 -5.12 -18.66
CA ASP A 629 18.28 -3.86 -18.21
C ASP A 629 17.82 -2.74 -19.16
N TYR A 630 17.11 -1.77 -18.65
CA TYR A 630 16.57 -0.65 -19.40
C TYR A 630 16.57 0.64 -18.58
N ILE A 631 16.29 1.73 -19.26
CA ILE A 631 16.21 3.06 -18.68
C ILE A 631 15.00 3.80 -19.24
N TYR A 632 14.56 4.85 -18.59
CA TYR A 632 13.59 5.79 -19.13
C TYR A 632 14.27 6.70 -20.15
N ALA A 633 14.66 6.11 -21.29
CA ALA A 633 15.46 6.78 -22.32
C ALA A 633 14.68 7.91 -23.00
N MET A 634 15.36 9.03 -23.20
CA MET A 634 14.81 10.18 -23.90
C MET A 634 15.41 10.27 -25.31
N ARG A 635 14.59 10.69 -26.28
CA ARG A 635 15.09 10.88 -27.64
C ARG A 635 16.26 11.88 -27.65
N GLY A 636 17.41 11.44 -28.14
CA GLY A 636 18.61 12.26 -28.28
C GLY A 636 19.60 12.16 -27.12
N ASP A 637 19.33 11.36 -26.09
CA ASP A 637 20.24 11.14 -24.97
C ASP A 637 21.41 10.20 -25.28
N GLN A 638 21.39 9.56 -26.46
CA GLN A 638 22.42 8.65 -26.99
C GLN A 638 22.76 7.46 -26.08
N ARG A 639 21.86 7.11 -25.16
CA ARG A 639 22.00 5.98 -24.22
C ARG A 639 21.43 4.72 -24.83
N THR A 640 21.93 3.55 -24.43
CA THR A 640 21.32 2.28 -24.79
C THR A 640 19.99 2.14 -24.02
N PRO A 641 18.83 2.18 -24.68
CA PRO A 641 17.56 2.22 -23.98
C PRO A 641 17.21 0.90 -23.30
N THR A 642 17.67 -0.23 -23.82
CA THR A 642 17.34 -1.56 -23.29
C THR A 642 18.29 -2.63 -23.79
N LYS A 643 18.60 -3.62 -22.94
CA LYS A 643 19.38 -4.83 -23.29
C LYS A 643 18.93 -5.99 -22.38
N GLY A 644 18.98 -7.23 -22.89
CA GLY A 644 18.78 -8.42 -22.05
C GLY A 644 19.92 -8.60 -21.06
N VAL A 645 19.65 -9.16 -19.90
CA VAL A 645 20.67 -9.59 -18.93
C VAL A 645 21.57 -10.63 -19.59
N ALA A 646 22.89 -10.54 -19.36
CA ALA A 646 23.84 -11.45 -19.99
C ALA A 646 23.56 -12.92 -19.62
N VAL A 647 23.87 -13.83 -20.55
CA VAL A 647 23.57 -15.27 -20.40
C VAL A 647 24.19 -15.84 -19.12
N ASP A 648 25.43 -15.46 -18.83
CA ASP A 648 26.17 -15.99 -17.70
C ASP A 648 25.62 -15.45 -16.37
N ASP A 649 25.14 -14.20 -16.34
CA ASP A 649 24.50 -13.60 -15.17
C ASP A 649 23.14 -14.27 -14.89
N GLN A 650 22.34 -14.57 -15.91
CA GLN A 650 21.11 -15.33 -15.77
C GLN A 650 21.37 -16.74 -15.23
N ARG A 651 22.43 -17.41 -15.71
CA ARG A 651 22.83 -18.73 -15.20
C ARG A 651 23.28 -18.68 -13.75
N LYS A 652 24.09 -17.67 -13.40
CA LYS A 652 24.53 -17.43 -12.02
C LYS A 652 23.33 -17.22 -11.09
N ALA A 653 22.34 -16.44 -11.53
CA ALA A 653 21.12 -16.24 -10.75
C ALA A 653 20.32 -17.55 -10.57
N LEU A 654 20.18 -18.35 -11.63
CA LEU A 654 19.56 -19.67 -11.53
C LEU A 654 20.33 -20.63 -10.60
N ASP A 655 21.66 -20.53 -10.56
CA ASP A 655 22.49 -21.30 -9.61
C ASP A 655 22.20 -20.92 -8.16
N ALA A 656 22.10 -19.61 -7.87
CA ALA A 656 21.78 -19.10 -6.54
C ALA A 656 20.35 -19.47 -6.13
N LEU A 657 19.37 -19.35 -7.04
CA LEU A 657 17.97 -19.72 -6.79
C LEU A 657 17.83 -21.22 -6.51
N THR A 658 18.48 -22.08 -7.30
CA THR A 658 18.45 -23.53 -7.06
C THR A 658 19.26 -23.93 -5.82
N TYR A 659 20.27 -23.14 -5.41
CA TYR A 659 20.95 -23.32 -4.14
C TYR A 659 20.00 -23.13 -2.96
N SER A 660 19.15 -22.11 -3.00
CA SER A 660 18.16 -21.84 -1.94
C SER A 660 17.11 -22.96 -1.78
N LEU A 661 16.96 -23.81 -2.80
CA LEU A 661 16.06 -24.98 -2.81
C LEU A 661 16.75 -26.27 -2.30
N LYS A 662 18.01 -26.24 -1.88
CA LYS A 662 18.62 -27.47 -1.37
C LYS A 662 17.92 -27.94 -0.10
N PRO A 663 17.51 -29.23 0.01
CA PRO A 663 16.80 -29.71 1.19
C PRO A 663 17.53 -29.43 2.52
N ALA A 664 18.85 -29.48 2.53
CA ALA A 664 19.66 -29.13 3.70
C ALA A 664 19.51 -27.66 4.13
N GLU A 665 19.34 -26.74 3.17
CA GLU A 665 19.10 -25.33 3.46
C GLU A 665 17.67 -25.07 3.97
N LEU A 666 16.70 -25.90 3.60
CA LEU A 666 15.30 -25.75 3.97
C LEU A 666 14.90 -26.54 5.21
N THR A 667 15.79 -27.29 5.83
CA THR A 667 15.52 -27.92 7.12
C THR A 667 15.59 -26.92 8.27
N VAL A 668 14.63 -26.99 9.19
CA VAL A 668 14.74 -26.33 10.50
C VAL A 668 15.72 -27.12 11.35
N PRO A 669 16.69 -26.47 12.04
CA PRO A 669 17.64 -27.18 12.89
C PRO A 669 16.94 -28.04 13.95
N LYS A 670 17.45 -29.25 14.17
CA LYS A 670 16.85 -30.19 15.13
C LYS A 670 16.70 -29.59 16.52
N GLN A 671 17.72 -28.84 17.00
CA GLN A 671 17.65 -28.19 18.29
C GLN A 671 16.47 -27.20 18.42
N VAL A 672 16.06 -26.56 17.32
CA VAL A 672 14.89 -25.66 17.31
C VAL A 672 13.60 -26.47 17.32
N LEU A 673 13.52 -27.55 16.53
CA LEU A 673 12.36 -28.44 16.49
C LEU A 673 12.08 -29.06 17.86
N ASP A 674 13.12 -29.45 18.58
CA ASP A 674 13.01 -30.08 19.91
C ASP A 674 12.49 -29.10 20.99
N LEU A 675 12.52 -27.78 20.72
CA LEU A 675 12.14 -26.74 21.67
C LEU A 675 10.75 -26.17 21.45
N ILE A 676 10.04 -26.52 20.36
CA ILE A 676 8.74 -25.93 20.05
C ILE A 676 7.60 -26.92 20.42
N PRO A 677 7.02 -26.83 21.64
CA PRO A 677 5.84 -27.59 22.02
C PRO A 677 4.57 -26.97 21.40
N PRO A 678 3.43 -27.63 21.49
CA PRO A 678 2.14 -27.01 21.20
C PRO A 678 1.95 -25.72 21.99
N ARG A 679 1.32 -24.74 21.36
CA ARG A 679 1.06 -23.44 22.00
C ARG A 679 0.08 -23.62 23.17
N PRO A 680 0.36 -23.07 24.35
CA PRO A 680 -0.52 -23.20 25.51
C PRO A 680 -1.80 -22.36 25.35
N PRO A 681 -2.85 -22.66 26.12
CA PRO A 681 -4.07 -21.84 26.13
C PRO A 681 -3.77 -20.36 26.37
N GLY A 682 -4.37 -19.49 25.57
CA GLY A 682 -4.11 -18.04 25.60
C GLY A 682 -3.02 -17.56 24.66
N TRP A 683 -2.20 -18.43 24.12
CA TRP A 683 -1.21 -18.15 23.05
C TRP A 683 -1.71 -18.72 21.73
N SER A 684 -2.72 -18.10 21.15
CA SER A 684 -3.35 -18.59 19.92
C SER A 684 -2.43 -18.52 18.71
N MET A 685 -2.69 -19.39 17.73
CA MET A 685 -2.12 -19.23 16.39
C MET A 685 -2.57 -17.91 15.79
N HIS A 686 -1.70 -17.26 15.05
CA HIS A 686 -2.00 -16.04 14.30
C HIS A 686 -1.35 -16.07 12.91
N ARG A 687 -1.73 -15.16 12.04
CA ARG A 687 -1.35 -15.15 10.62
C ARG A 687 0.16 -15.00 10.35
N GLU A 688 0.93 -14.56 11.33
CA GLU A 688 2.38 -14.36 11.21
C GLU A 688 3.18 -15.64 11.52
N LEU A 689 2.50 -16.74 11.85
CA LEU A 689 3.10 -18.05 12.08
C LEU A 689 2.91 -18.95 10.87
N PHE A 690 3.77 -19.96 10.73
CA PHE A 690 3.61 -20.96 9.69
C PHE A 690 2.28 -21.72 9.85
N PRO A 691 1.49 -21.88 8.77
CA PRO A 691 0.32 -22.75 8.79
C PRO A 691 0.75 -24.20 9.06
N ARG A 692 -0.16 -25.03 9.59
CA ARG A 692 0.12 -26.40 10.02
C ARG A 692 -0.86 -27.38 9.44
N THR A 693 -0.36 -28.58 9.10
CA THR A 693 -1.17 -29.75 8.76
C THR A 693 -1.17 -30.79 9.89
N THR A 694 -0.38 -30.57 10.92
CA THR A 694 -0.12 -31.50 12.06
C THR A 694 -0.99 -31.21 13.30
N GLY A 695 -2.04 -30.42 13.16
CA GLY A 695 -2.90 -30.02 14.28
C GLY A 695 -2.20 -28.96 15.15
N ASP A 696 -2.12 -29.19 16.47
CA ASP A 696 -1.54 -28.23 17.40
C ASP A 696 -0.01 -28.32 17.51
N THR A 697 0.61 -29.38 16.98
CA THR A 697 2.07 -29.50 16.96
C THR A 697 2.69 -28.70 15.82
N PHE A 698 3.92 -28.25 16.02
CA PHE A 698 4.70 -27.59 14.96
C PHE A 698 4.82 -28.51 13.74
N ASP A 699 4.62 -27.98 12.56
CA ASP A 699 4.74 -28.71 11.30
C ASP A 699 6.13 -28.44 10.69
N PRO A 700 7.07 -29.38 10.75
CA PRO A 700 8.42 -29.15 10.28
C PRO A 700 8.54 -29.06 8.74
N LEU A 701 7.52 -29.46 7.99
CA LEU A 701 7.52 -29.44 6.52
C LEU A 701 6.88 -28.20 5.94
N SER A 702 5.99 -27.55 6.68
CA SER A 702 5.30 -26.33 6.22
C SER A 702 6.27 -25.18 5.89
N PRO A 703 7.28 -24.85 6.72
CA PRO A 703 8.27 -23.82 6.37
C PRO A 703 8.98 -24.11 5.04
N ALA A 704 9.41 -25.35 4.81
CA ALA A 704 10.12 -25.74 3.59
C ALA A 704 9.20 -25.67 2.36
N THR A 705 7.95 -26.12 2.49
CA THR A 705 6.94 -26.01 1.43
C THR A 705 6.74 -24.56 1.00
N ILE A 706 6.63 -23.64 1.99
CA ILE A 706 6.40 -22.22 1.74
C ILE A 706 7.63 -21.56 1.11
N ALA A 707 8.84 -21.85 1.63
CA ALA A 707 10.07 -21.28 1.07
C ALA A 707 10.33 -21.77 -0.35
N ALA A 708 10.07 -23.05 -0.64
CA ALA A 708 10.15 -23.60 -1.99
C ALA A 708 9.13 -22.93 -2.92
N ASP A 709 7.90 -22.70 -2.43
CA ASP A 709 6.85 -22.06 -3.20
C ASP A 709 7.20 -20.60 -3.55
N VAL A 710 7.80 -19.87 -2.63
CA VAL A 710 8.33 -18.51 -2.88
C VAL A 710 9.38 -18.57 -3.99
N THR A 711 10.39 -19.41 -3.88
CA THR A 711 11.48 -19.49 -4.87
C THR A 711 10.97 -19.92 -6.24
N ILE A 712 10.26 -21.05 -6.31
CA ILE A 712 9.76 -21.59 -7.57
C ILE A 712 8.70 -20.68 -8.19
N GLY A 713 7.86 -20.05 -7.34
CA GLY A 713 6.85 -19.10 -7.77
C GLY A 713 7.43 -17.86 -8.44
N PHE A 714 8.51 -17.30 -7.88
CA PHE A 714 9.22 -16.19 -8.53
C PHE A 714 9.87 -16.58 -9.84
N VAL A 715 10.54 -17.73 -9.90
CA VAL A 715 11.19 -18.21 -11.13
C VAL A 715 10.18 -18.47 -12.23
N LEU A 716 9.04 -19.08 -11.90
CA LEU A 716 7.98 -19.46 -12.85
C LEU A 716 6.82 -18.45 -12.92
N GLN A 717 7.08 -17.19 -12.56
CA GLN A 717 6.09 -16.13 -12.72
C GLN A 717 5.62 -16.01 -14.18
N LEU A 718 4.35 -15.67 -14.41
CA LEU A 718 3.74 -15.73 -15.76
C LEU A 718 4.47 -14.84 -16.77
N ASP A 719 4.75 -13.61 -16.40
CA ASP A 719 5.40 -12.64 -17.30
C ASP A 719 6.88 -12.99 -17.53
N ARG A 720 7.58 -13.44 -16.49
CA ARG A 720 8.96 -13.94 -16.61
C ARG A 720 9.03 -15.18 -17.49
N SER A 721 8.10 -16.12 -17.34
CA SER A 721 8.02 -17.30 -18.19
C SER A 721 7.77 -16.92 -19.66
N ALA A 722 6.94 -15.91 -19.91
CA ALA A 722 6.73 -15.39 -21.25
C ALA A 722 7.99 -14.69 -21.82
N ARG A 723 8.71 -13.93 -20.96
CA ARG A 723 10.01 -13.33 -21.36
C ARG A 723 11.07 -14.38 -21.68
N MET A 724 11.15 -15.47 -20.90
CA MET A 724 12.07 -16.59 -21.24
C MET A 724 11.82 -17.13 -22.65
N VAL A 725 10.55 -17.38 -23.00
CA VAL A 725 10.17 -17.84 -24.35
C VAL A 725 10.56 -16.82 -25.41
N ALA A 726 10.23 -15.55 -25.18
CA ALA A 726 10.50 -14.48 -26.15
C ALA A 726 12.01 -14.21 -26.34
N GLN A 727 12.77 -14.11 -25.26
CA GLN A 727 14.22 -13.85 -25.33
C GLN A 727 14.97 -15.02 -25.95
N HIS A 728 14.61 -16.26 -25.58
CA HIS A 728 15.21 -17.46 -26.17
C HIS A 728 14.92 -17.56 -27.68
N ALA A 729 13.71 -17.20 -28.13
CA ALA A 729 13.36 -17.18 -29.54
C ALA A 729 14.20 -16.16 -30.35
N VAL A 730 14.56 -15.03 -29.75
CA VAL A 730 15.42 -14.02 -30.38
C VAL A 730 16.90 -14.39 -30.28
N ASN A 731 17.33 -14.94 -29.17
CA ASN A 731 18.69 -15.40 -28.92
C ASN A 731 18.69 -16.79 -28.25
N PRO A 732 18.92 -17.88 -28.99
CA PRO A 732 18.90 -19.24 -28.45
C PRO A 732 19.95 -19.55 -27.38
N GLN A 733 20.91 -18.67 -27.12
CA GLN A 733 21.85 -18.80 -25.99
C GLN A 733 21.23 -18.41 -24.64
N MET A 734 20.19 -17.58 -24.66
CA MET A 734 19.45 -17.21 -23.44
C MET A 734 18.75 -18.42 -22.86
N PRO A 735 18.69 -18.59 -21.53
CA PRO A 735 17.94 -19.67 -20.91
C PRO A 735 16.46 -19.66 -21.35
N GLY A 736 16.03 -20.75 -21.96
CA GLY A 736 14.63 -20.94 -22.32
C GLY A 736 13.81 -21.46 -21.15
N LEU A 737 12.48 -21.37 -21.26
CA LEU A 737 11.57 -21.88 -20.23
C LEU A 737 11.75 -23.39 -20.03
N GLU A 738 12.05 -24.13 -21.11
CA GLU A 738 12.36 -25.56 -21.04
C GLU A 738 13.57 -25.85 -20.19
N ASP A 739 14.65 -25.07 -20.35
CA ASP A 739 15.90 -25.26 -19.62
C ASP A 739 15.72 -24.95 -18.14
N VAL A 740 14.97 -23.89 -17.83
CA VAL A 740 14.68 -23.49 -16.46
C VAL A 740 13.83 -24.52 -15.72
N ILE A 741 12.77 -25.05 -16.35
CA ILE A 741 11.94 -26.12 -15.76
C ILE A 741 12.78 -27.39 -15.57
N ASP A 742 13.65 -27.76 -16.52
CA ASP A 742 14.53 -28.92 -16.36
C ASP A 742 15.50 -28.74 -15.19
N ARG A 743 16.06 -27.54 -15.05
CA ARG A 743 16.96 -27.22 -13.95
C ARG A 743 16.26 -27.28 -12.59
N LEU A 744 15.06 -26.69 -12.47
CA LEU A 744 14.24 -26.82 -11.27
C LEU A 744 13.88 -28.28 -10.98
N THR A 745 13.57 -29.05 -12.01
CA THR A 745 13.28 -30.48 -11.86
C THR A 745 14.49 -31.26 -11.35
N ALA A 746 15.67 -30.96 -11.86
CA ALA A 746 16.91 -31.57 -11.38
C ALA A 746 17.24 -31.17 -9.94
N SER A 747 17.06 -29.87 -9.60
CA SER A 747 17.36 -29.38 -8.26
C SER A 747 16.40 -29.90 -7.17
N THR A 748 15.19 -30.38 -7.54
CA THR A 748 14.21 -30.93 -6.62
C THR A 748 14.22 -32.47 -6.66
N PHE A 749 13.85 -33.10 -7.75
CA PHE A 749 13.69 -34.56 -7.86
C PHE A 749 15.02 -35.33 -7.74
N ASP A 750 16.13 -34.75 -8.19
CA ASP A 750 17.45 -35.40 -8.15
C ASP A 750 18.32 -34.91 -6.99
N ALA A 751 17.79 -34.01 -6.12
CA ALA A 751 18.51 -33.49 -4.98
C ALA A 751 19.05 -34.59 -4.06
N ALA A 752 20.28 -34.43 -3.62
CA ALA A 752 20.88 -35.29 -2.59
C ALA A 752 20.28 -34.98 -1.22
N THR A 753 20.08 -35.99 -0.41
CA THR A 753 19.57 -35.87 0.95
C THR A 753 20.42 -36.70 1.90
N ALA A 754 20.80 -36.15 3.04
CA ALA A 754 21.65 -36.82 4.02
C ALA A 754 20.86 -37.66 5.03
N ASN A 755 19.58 -37.37 5.24
CA ASN A 755 18.73 -38.03 6.23
C ASN A 755 17.26 -38.04 5.81
N GLY A 756 16.42 -38.71 6.60
CA GLY A 756 14.98 -38.86 6.32
C GLY A 756 14.20 -37.54 6.35
N TYR A 757 14.60 -36.56 7.15
CA TYR A 757 13.96 -35.23 7.19
C TYR A 757 14.23 -34.46 5.91
N GLU A 758 15.50 -34.40 5.48
CA GLU A 758 15.83 -33.79 4.17
C GLU A 758 15.09 -34.48 3.01
N ALA A 759 14.95 -35.82 3.07
CA ALA A 759 14.17 -36.53 2.06
C ALA A 759 12.68 -36.15 2.10
N ALA A 760 12.12 -35.87 3.28
CA ALA A 760 10.74 -35.39 3.40
C ALA A 760 10.59 -33.95 2.89
N VAL A 761 11.56 -33.07 3.15
CA VAL A 761 11.63 -31.70 2.60
C VAL A 761 11.71 -31.77 1.08
N ARG A 762 12.59 -32.58 0.50
CA ARG A 762 12.68 -32.77 -0.95
C ARG A 762 11.34 -33.17 -1.56
N ARG A 763 10.62 -34.11 -0.95
CA ARG A 763 9.28 -34.49 -1.43
C ARG A 763 8.28 -33.35 -1.40
N ALA A 764 8.35 -32.46 -0.41
CA ALA A 764 7.53 -31.25 -0.37
C ALA A 764 7.87 -30.32 -1.53
N GLU A 765 9.15 -30.09 -1.82
CA GLU A 765 9.63 -29.27 -2.95
C GLU A 765 9.20 -29.88 -4.30
N GLU A 766 9.32 -31.19 -4.48
CA GLU A 766 8.83 -31.90 -5.68
C GLU A 766 7.35 -31.60 -5.93
N ARG A 767 6.54 -31.61 -4.88
CA ARG A 767 5.11 -31.31 -4.98
C ARG A 767 4.89 -29.87 -5.38
N VAL A 768 5.56 -28.92 -4.74
CA VAL A 768 5.47 -27.49 -5.04
C VAL A 768 5.85 -27.20 -6.49
N LEU A 769 6.95 -27.77 -6.98
CA LEU A 769 7.34 -27.59 -8.37
C LEU A 769 6.25 -28.05 -9.34
N VAL A 770 5.68 -29.25 -9.10
CA VAL A 770 4.61 -29.79 -9.95
C VAL A 770 3.39 -28.88 -9.94
N ASP A 771 2.97 -28.40 -8.77
CA ASP A 771 1.82 -27.52 -8.63
C ASP A 771 2.04 -26.20 -9.36
N ARG A 772 3.24 -25.61 -9.26
CA ARG A 772 3.58 -24.37 -9.98
C ARG A 772 3.65 -24.56 -11.48
N VAL A 773 4.15 -25.68 -11.99
CA VAL A 773 4.15 -25.98 -13.43
C VAL A 773 2.74 -26.27 -13.94
N MET A 774 1.88 -26.95 -13.16
CA MET A 774 0.46 -27.11 -13.49
C MET A 774 -0.24 -25.75 -13.55
N TRP A 775 -0.01 -24.89 -12.56
CA TRP A 775 -0.57 -23.55 -12.54
C TRP A 775 -0.10 -22.73 -13.75
N LEU A 776 1.19 -22.80 -14.11
CA LEU A 776 1.74 -22.15 -15.30
C LEU A 776 1.08 -22.63 -16.58
N ALA A 777 0.85 -23.96 -16.70
CA ALA A 777 0.17 -24.57 -17.84
C ALA A 777 -1.28 -24.14 -17.99
N MET A 778 -1.93 -23.75 -16.90
CA MET A 778 -3.33 -23.32 -16.87
C MET A 778 -3.48 -21.80 -16.99
N ALA A 779 -2.74 -21.06 -16.19
CA ALA A 779 -2.96 -19.62 -15.94
C ALA A 779 -2.26 -18.71 -16.94
N SER A 780 -1.18 -19.16 -17.61
CA SER A 780 -0.45 -18.28 -18.51
C SER A 780 -1.31 -17.83 -19.70
N PRO A 781 -1.39 -16.53 -19.99
CA PRO A 781 -2.04 -16.04 -21.22
C PRO A 781 -1.25 -16.45 -22.49
N ASN A 782 0.06 -16.73 -22.37
CA ASN A 782 0.90 -17.11 -23.48
C ASN A 782 0.75 -18.61 -23.82
N SER A 783 0.28 -18.93 -25.04
CA SER A 783 0.05 -20.31 -25.48
C SER A 783 1.32 -21.15 -25.56
N GLN A 784 2.48 -20.54 -25.88
CA GLN A 784 3.75 -21.28 -25.93
C GLN A 784 4.22 -21.68 -24.55
N VAL A 785 4.06 -20.79 -23.55
CA VAL A 785 4.33 -21.11 -22.15
C VAL A 785 3.46 -22.28 -21.69
N ARG A 786 2.14 -22.25 -21.96
CA ARG A 786 1.26 -23.37 -21.63
C ARG A 786 1.67 -24.66 -22.29
N ALA A 787 2.04 -24.63 -23.59
CA ALA A 787 2.48 -25.80 -24.32
C ALA A 787 3.75 -26.42 -23.75
N ILE A 788 4.74 -25.58 -23.40
CA ILE A 788 6.01 -26.00 -22.79
C ILE A 788 5.75 -26.62 -21.41
N ALA A 789 4.99 -25.95 -20.55
CA ALA A 789 4.65 -26.46 -19.23
C ALA A 789 3.90 -27.80 -19.30
N THR A 790 2.91 -27.91 -20.19
CA THR A 790 2.16 -29.18 -20.45
C THR A 790 3.09 -30.28 -20.92
N MET A 791 3.99 -30.00 -21.84
CA MET A 791 4.99 -30.95 -22.31
C MET A 791 5.91 -31.44 -21.19
N LYS A 792 6.41 -30.51 -20.36
CA LYS A 792 7.31 -30.83 -19.23
C LYS A 792 6.58 -31.70 -18.18
N LEU A 793 5.32 -31.38 -17.86
CA LEU A 793 4.49 -32.22 -16.97
C LEU A 793 4.32 -33.64 -17.55
N SER A 794 4.02 -33.74 -18.84
CA SER A 794 3.86 -35.05 -19.49
C SER A 794 5.13 -35.89 -19.42
N ARG A 795 6.30 -35.27 -19.69
CA ARG A 795 7.60 -35.94 -19.59
C ARG A 795 7.94 -36.35 -18.16
N LEU A 796 7.66 -35.49 -17.19
CA LEU A 796 7.88 -35.76 -15.78
C LEU A 796 7.02 -36.96 -15.33
N ALA A 797 5.73 -36.97 -15.65
CA ALA A 797 4.84 -38.11 -15.33
C ALA A 797 5.33 -39.41 -15.93
N ALA A 798 5.84 -39.42 -17.16
CA ALA A 798 6.43 -40.61 -17.80
C ALA A 798 7.71 -41.05 -17.06
N ARG A 799 8.61 -40.12 -16.71
CA ARG A 799 9.81 -40.39 -15.93
C ARG A 799 9.50 -41.04 -14.56
N LEU A 800 8.52 -40.50 -13.84
CA LEU A 800 8.16 -40.96 -12.48
C LEU A 800 7.52 -42.36 -12.50
N LYS A 801 6.88 -42.78 -13.58
CA LYS A 801 6.33 -44.11 -13.74
C LYS A 801 7.38 -45.19 -13.97
N THR A 802 8.50 -44.84 -14.61
CA THR A 802 9.54 -45.80 -15.01
C THR A 802 10.78 -45.73 -14.13
N GLY A 803 10.93 -44.67 -13.37
CA GLY A 803 12.08 -44.42 -12.50
C GLY A 803 12.08 -45.33 -11.26
N VAL A 804 13.28 -45.72 -10.80
CA VAL A 804 13.45 -46.43 -9.54
C VAL A 804 13.48 -45.42 -8.39
N ALA A 805 12.51 -45.49 -7.50
CA ALA A 805 12.45 -44.68 -6.30
C ALA A 805 13.54 -45.09 -5.30
N LYS A 806 14.16 -44.06 -4.61
CA LYS A 806 15.20 -44.30 -3.61
C LYS A 806 14.67 -44.99 -2.34
N THR A 807 13.42 -44.65 -1.98
CA THR A 807 12.71 -45.21 -0.83
C THR A 807 11.26 -45.52 -1.18
N GLU A 808 10.56 -46.32 -0.34
CA GLU A 808 9.13 -46.61 -0.48
C GLU A 808 8.29 -45.30 -0.45
N ALA A 809 8.64 -44.35 0.44
CA ALA A 809 7.97 -43.08 0.54
C ALA A 809 8.16 -42.21 -0.73
N ASP A 810 9.34 -42.24 -1.34
CA ASP A 810 9.57 -41.59 -2.64
C ASP A 810 8.72 -42.20 -3.73
N GLY A 811 8.64 -43.56 -3.75
CA GLY A 811 7.79 -44.31 -4.69
C GLY A 811 6.32 -43.95 -4.58
N ALA A 812 5.80 -43.86 -3.37
CA ALA A 812 4.41 -43.45 -3.11
C ALA A 812 4.15 -42.00 -3.56
N GLN A 813 5.06 -41.08 -3.24
CA GLN A 813 4.96 -39.68 -3.65
C GLN A 813 5.01 -39.51 -5.17
N HIS A 814 5.95 -40.20 -5.84
CA HIS A 814 6.10 -40.16 -7.29
C HIS A 814 4.88 -40.75 -8.00
N ALA A 815 4.30 -41.85 -7.47
CA ALA A 815 3.09 -42.43 -8.01
C ALA A 815 1.89 -41.46 -7.90
N LEU A 816 1.75 -40.81 -6.76
CA LEU A 816 0.72 -39.79 -6.54
C LEU A 816 0.90 -38.59 -7.51
N ILE A 817 2.09 -38.04 -7.60
CA ILE A 817 2.41 -36.93 -8.51
C ILE A 817 2.11 -37.31 -9.95
N ALA A 818 2.51 -38.50 -10.42
CA ALA A 818 2.24 -38.96 -11.78
C ALA A 818 0.74 -39.14 -12.07
N ALA A 819 -0.04 -39.59 -11.08
CA ALA A 819 -1.48 -39.71 -11.18
C ALA A 819 -2.17 -38.32 -11.22
N ASP A 820 -1.69 -37.37 -10.42
CA ASP A 820 -2.22 -35.99 -10.38
C ASP A 820 -1.93 -35.25 -11.68
N ILE A 821 -0.71 -35.35 -12.20
CA ILE A 821 -0.36 -34.76 -13.50
C ILE A 821 -1.29 -35.37 -14.60
N LYS A 822 -1.49 -36.69 -14.61
CA LYS A 822 -2.39 -37.30 -15.58
C LYS A 822 -3.80 -36.72 -15.49
N ARG A 823 -4.35 -36.62 -14.26
CA ARG A 823 -5.68 -36.09 -13.99
C ARG A 823 -5.81 -34.65 -14.45
N PHE A 824 -4.77 -33.82 -14.13
CA PHE A 824 -4.69 -32.44 -14.57
C PHE A 824 -4.70 -32.29 -16.09
N LEU A 825 -3.90 -33.09 -16.81
CA LEU A 825 -3.83 -33.05 -18.28
C LEU A 825 -5.16 -33.49 -18.95
N GLU A 826 -5.91 -34.40 -18.32
CA GLU A 826 -7.24 -34.84 -18.79
C GLU A 826 -8.35 -33.81 -18.45
N ARG A 827 -8.26 -33.13 -17.27
CA ARG A 827 -9.32 -32.25 -16.74
C ARG A 827 -8.74 -31.08 -15.97
N PRO A 828 -8.14 -30.09 -16.62
CA PRO A 828 -7.47 -28.98 -15.93
C PRO A 828 -8.38 -28.20 -14.97
N ALA A 829 -9.62 -27.93 -15.38
CA ALA A 829 -10.55 -27.11 -14.61
C ALA A 829 -11.03 -27.70 -13.28
N GLU A 830 -10.92 -29.04 -13.10
CA GLU A 830 -11.32 -29.72 -11.86
C GLU A 830 -10.24 -29.61 -10.76
N VAL A 831 -9.01 -29.22 -11.12
CA VAL A 831 -7.83 -29.22 -10.22
C VAL A 831 -7.53 -27.81 -9.70
N GLU A 832 -8.12 -26.77 -10.29
CA GLU A 832 -7.83 -25.36 -10.03
C GLU A 832 -7.90 -24.94 -8.55
N LYS A 833 -8.78 -25.56 -7.76
CA LYS A 833 -8.98 -25.19 -6.35
C LYS A 833 -8.00 -25.84 -5.35
N ALA A 834 -7.21 -26.80 -5.79
CA ALA A 834 -6.41 -27.65 -4.90
C ALA A 834 -4.90 -27.43 -4.98
N ILE A 835 -4.42 -26.57 -5.90
CA ILE A 835 -3.03 -26.60 -6.34
C ILE A 835 -2.10 -25.65 -5.56
N LEU A 836 -2.60 -24.55 -5.00
CA LEU A 836 -1.70 -23.57 -4.40
C LEU A 836 -1.37 -23.91 -2.95
N PRO A 837 -0.09 -23.94 -2.59
CA PRO A 837 0.34 -23.99 -1.19
C PRO A 837 -0.21 -22.81 -0.40
N PRO A 838 -0.24 -22.89 0.94
CA PRO A 838 -0.56 -21.75 1.78
C PRO A 838 0.39 -20.59 1.47
N ALA A 839 -0.15 -19.36 1.46
CA ALA A 839 0.67 -18.17 1.32
C ALA A 839 1.75 -18.09 2.40
N ALA A 840 2.88 -17.50 2.06
CA ALA A 840 3.93 -17.23 3.04
C ALA A 840 3.38 -16.33 4.16
N PRO A 841 3.76 -16.58 5.43
CA PRO A 841 3.42 -15.65 6.49
C PRO A 841 3.87 -14.23 6.16
N PRO A 842 3.08 -13.21 6.52
CA PRO A 842 3.46 -11.83 6.31
C PRO A 842 4.79 -11.53 7.00
N GLY A 843 5.68 -10.87 6.32
CA GLY A 843 7.04 -10.78 6.84
C GLY A 843 7.87 -9.65 6.29
N ALA A 844 7.29 -8.82 5.44
CA ALA A 844 8.00 -7.66 4.96
C ALA A 844 8.44 -6.78 6.14
N PRO A 845 9.67 -6.27 6.12
CA PRO A 845 10.12 -5.34 7.14
C PRO A 845 9.28 -4.05 7.22
N ILE A 846 8.39 -3.76 6.30
CA ILE A 846 7.44 -2.61 6.31
C ILE A 846 5.97 -3.05 6.37
N GLY A 847 5.66 -4.33 6.53
CA GLY A 847 4.31 -4.86 6.48
C GLY A 847 4.04 -5.63 5.21
N ASP A 848 2.80 -6.10 5.02
CA ASP A 848 2.43 -6.81 3.81
C ASP A 848 2.16 -5.85 2.67
N MET A 849 2.59 -6.22 1.48
CA MET A 849 2.05 -5.59 0.28
C MET A 849 0.54 -5.84 0.26
N PRO A 850 -0.29 -4.83 -0.07
CA PRO A 850 -1.72 -5.02 -0.23
C PRO A 850 -2.04 -6.04 -1.35
N TYR A 851 -1.04 -6.45 -2.10
CA TYR A 851 -1.10 -7.48 -3.13
C TYR A 851 -0.26 -8.65 -2.67
N ASP A 852 -0.92 -9.73 -2.30
CA ASP A 852 -0.30 -11.06 -2.27
C ASP A 852 -0.10 -11.47 -3.74
N TRP A 853 0.96 -10.96 -4.34
CA TRP A 853 1.28 -11.20 -5.76
C TRP A 853 1.78 -12.62 -6.03
N LEU A 854 2.07 -13.39 -4.99
CA LEU A 854 2.22 -14.84 -5.10
C LEU A 854 0.86 -15.55 -5.20
N ALA A 855 -0.19 -14.97 -4.60
CA ALA A 855 -1.53 -15.56 -4.59
C ALA A 855 -2.50 -14.92 -5.61
N THR A 856 -2.29 -13.66 -5.99
CA THR A 856 -3.12 -12.96 -6.97
C THR A 856 -2.29 -12.54 -8.16
N PRO A 857 -2.68 -12.92 -9.38
CA PRO A 857 -2.05 -12.39 -10.58
C PRO A 857 -2.19 -10.85 -10.61
N PRO A 858 -1.15 -10.10 -11.00
CA PRO A 858 -1.14 -8.64 -11.00
C PRO A 858 -2.15 -7.98 -11.95
N TRP A 859 -2.99 -8.74 -12.63
CA TRP A 859 -4.00 -8.27 -13.58
C TRP A 859 -5.46 -8.50 -13.12
N ARG A 860 -5.73 -8.62 -11.84
CA ARG A 860 -7.10 -8.57 -11.34
C ARG A 860 -7.46 -7.22 -10.77
#